data_b2faa53682d96817de3ee7d7bffca963
#
_entry.id   b2faa53682d96817de3ee7d7bffca963
#
_cell.length_a   1.000
_cell.length_b   1.000
_cell.length_c   1.000
_cell.angle_alpha   90.00
_cell.angle_beta   90.00
_cell.angle_gamma   90.00
#
_symmetry.space_group_name_H-M   'P 1'
#
loop_
_entity.id
_entity.type
_entity.pdbx_description
1 polymer ?
#
loop_
_entity_poly.entity_id
_entity_poly.type
_entity_poly.pdbx_seq_one_letter_code
_entity_poly.pdbx_strand_id
1 'polypeptide(L)'
;MMKKSYIIFALILTNLLGQSFTGLVKDISGEPIPYVIIEEINSNVDEKNWAITDFNGVFTINASNTAQLSFERIGFKKISLAINEIKGKSIVLLNEDIKLEAVDVYGSNNDQYLKYKTSLNNLGSYSRGGSLNQIPSLEMRTYGGYAGVTSASFDGGFARHTKVLFNGVDLTDAMNGQVDLSSLPSFALRSVNYRLNSGTKYGSGSIDGSLNINNNVTENNVFFSVGDFGFSQYGANYSINRTTSKRNIMFGKTSYDGDYKFNDSITGQKIERLNNYLDQFFLAVDRQFIVRDDFIVNMFTLKTENTRGVAGSTSFPSDSATRTDDFELFALSFNKFFKKGSLNISMNRSDNNQVYDDSNGSFPTLSEHELEYSLFKVDGKHSISPSLNYEASFTEKTERVDSSDLNRRELKTTSYAFSGNYVNIEKDYKLSPSVRFDSREENKKSTFNLGFEALNQFDNSNSSFDFNLDIGSSFQFPTMNDLFWPDGQYSGGNEELKPEESQYFAFSMSNQSFLGKIKLTASIKDYKDLILWQPNEDFKYIPINVSSAERTSYNIQYLKEFSNLQMQLSYNVYESLDKDIDEKLLYVPDNSANLLMVYKQNNLTHYSLNYKLTGNRILQYASSFAEQVDDESYGLLSFGVSNLFNFRGRNVVVFNLTVDNLLDEEYISTIGYPEPGRSVNFTLEYKI
;
A
#
# COMPACT_ATOMS: atom_id res chain seq x y z
N MET A 1 -26.36 -79.42 -21.60
CA MET A 1 -26.60 -78.39 -20.56
C MET A 1 -25.36 -77.46 -20.30
N MET A 2 -24.39 -77.40 -21.20
CA MET A 2 -23.14 -76.60 -21.01
C MET A 2 -23.00 -75.36 -21.91
N LYS A 3 -23.94 -75.10 -22.80
CA LYS A 3 -23.87 -73.90 -23.70
C LYS A 3 -24.59 -72.65 -23.19
N LYS A 4 -25.42 -72.73 -22.16
CA LYS A 4 -26.12 -71.55 -21.59
C LYS A 4 -25.38 -70.88 -20.44
N SER A 5 -24.42 -71.56 -19.78
CA SER A 5 -23.60 -70.93 -18.72
C SER A 5 -22.53 -69.96 -19.20
N TYR A 6 -21.97 -70.09 -20.41
CA TYR A 6 -20.97 -69.19 -20.97
C TYR A 6 -21.54 -67.84 -21.42
N ILE A 7 -22.83 -67.80 -21.83
CA ILE A 7 -23.49 -66.54 -22.25
C ILE A 7 -23.81 -65.66 -21.04
N ILE A 8 -24.17 -66.25 -19.91
CA ILE A 8 -24.44 -65.53 -18.65
C ILE A 8 -23.13 -65.00 -18.04
N PHE A 9 -22.02 -65.77 -18.15
CA PHE A 9 -20.71 -65.30 -17.69
C PHE A 9 -20.10 -64.22 -18.56
N ALA A 10 -20.32 -64.26 -19.88
CA ALA A 10 -19.92 -63.22 -20.81
C ALA A 10 -20.76 -61.93 -20.64
N LEU A 11 -22.02 -62.00 -20.30
CA LEU A 11 -22.91 -60.87 -20.01
C LEU A 11 -22.63 -60.22 -18.64
N ILE A 12 -22.08 -60.99 -17.68
CA ILE A 12 -21.64 -60.44 -16.39
C ILE A 12 -20.27 -59.76 -16.51
N LEU A 13 -19.38 -60.25 -17.39
CA LEU A 13 -18.08 -59.62 -17.63
C LEU A 13 -18.18 -58.28 -18.44
N THR A 14 -19.23 -58.13 -19.27
CA THR A 14 -19.41 -56.88 -20.03
C THR A 14 -19.97 -55.72 -19.19
N ASN A 15 -20.51 -56.00 -18.01
CA ASN A 15 -20.96 -54.96 -17.06
C ASN A 15 -19.88 -54.52 -16.05
N LEU A 16 -18.67 -55.12 -16.09
CA LEU A 16 -17.54 -54.77 -15.23
C LEU A 16 -16.46 -53.92 -15.93
N LEU A 17 -16.60 -53.67 -17.25
CA LEU A 17 -15.73 -52.74 -17.98
C LEU A 17 -16.33 -51.35 -17.88
N GLY A 18 -15.69 -50.45 -17.15
CA GLY A 18 -16.03 -49.04 -17.11
C GLY A 18 -16.18 -48.48 -18.53
N GLN A 19 -17.27 -47.76 -18.79
CA GLN A 19 -17.48 -47.14 -20.08
C GLN A 19 -16.56 -45.91 -20.20
N SER A 20 -15.91 -45.78 -21.35
CA SER A 20 -15.14 -44.58 -21.65
C SER A 20 -16.09 -43.38 -21.88
N PHE A 21 -15.91 -42.33 -21.13
CA PHE A 21 -16.67 -41.10 -21.21
C PHE A 21 -15.76 -39.95 -21.69
N THR A 22 -16.19 -39.31 -22.78
CA THR A 22 -15.49 -38.13 -23.35
C THR A 22 -16.35 -36.90 -23.14
N GLY A 23 -15.78 -35.81 -22.63
CA GLY A 23 -16.44 -34.53 -22.39
C GLY A 23 -15.60 -33.34 -22.77
N LEU A 24 -16.23 -32.18 -22.78
CA LEU A 24 -15.59 -30.90 -23.12
C LEU A 24 -15.80 -29.92 -21.98
N VAL A 25 -14.72 -29.31 -21.49
CA VAL A 25 -14.74 -28.29 -20.44
C VAL A 25 -14.45 -26.92 -21.03
N LYS A 26 -15.30 -25.95 -20.70
CA LYS A 26 -15.24 -24.56 -21.17
C LYS A 26 -15.38 -23.59 -20.00
N ASP A 27 -14.97 -22.34 -20.22
CA ASP A 27 -15.32 -21.24 -19.33
C ASP A 27 -16.69 -20.61 -19.67
N ILE A 28 -17.08 -19.57 -18.95
CA ILE A 28 -18.36 -18.85 -19.16
C ILE A 28 -18.41 -18.11 -20.49
N SER A 29 -17.27 -17.81 -21.11
CA SER A 29 -17.18 -17.17 -22.44
C SER A 29 -17.27 -18.19 -23.58
N GLY A 30 -17.25 -19.47 -23.26
CA GLY A 30 -17.28 -20.57 -24.20
C GLY A 30 -15.91 -21.03 -24.69
N GLU A 31 -14.83 -20.47 -24.17
CA GLU A 31 -13.47 -20.86 -24.49
C GLU A 31 -13.09 -22.18 -23.81
N PRO A 32 -12.43 -23.12 -24.52
CA PRO A 32 -12.02 -24.39 -23.95
C PRO A 32 -10.98 -24.21 -22.85
N ILE A 33 -11.12 -24.97 -21.76
CA ILE A 33 -10.17 -24.94 -20.64
C ILE A 33 -9.25 -26.16 -20.70
N PRO A 34 -7.96 -26.00 -21.04
CA PRO A 34 -6.97 -27.08 -20.99
C PRO A 34 -6.51 -27.36 -19.55
N TYR A 35 -6.02 -28.58 -19.30
CA TYR A 35 -5.41 -29.02 -18.03
C TYR A 35 -6.35 -29.01 -16.81
N VAL A 36 -7.65 -29.16 -17.01
CA VAL A 36 -8.59 -29.45 -15.92
C VAL A 36 -8.35 -30.88 -15.45
N ILE A 37 -8.13 -31.07 -14.17
CA ILE A 37 -8.02 -32.40 -13.57
C ILE A 37 -9.45 -32.91 -13.32
N ILE A 38 -9.75 -34.09 -13.83
CA ILE A 38 -11.03 -34.80 -13.65
C ILE A 38 -10.74 -36.06 -12.81
N GLU A 39 -11.41 -36.20 -11.68
CA GLU A 39 -11.23 -37.31 -10.76
C GLU A 39 -12.57 -37.96 -10.42
N GLU A 40 -12.64 -39.27 -10.44
CA GLU A 40 -13.81 -40.01 -9.99
C GLU A 40 -13.91 -39.99 -8.45
N ILE A 41 -15.05 -39.51 -7.94
CA ILE A 41 -15.32 -39.43 -6.50
C ILE A 41 -16.04 -40.72 -6.08
N ASN A 42 -15.66 -41.26 -4.90
CA ASN A 42 -16.30 -42.45 -4.30
C ASN A 42 -16.10 -43.77 -5.06
N SER A 43 -15.00 -43.97 -5.76
CA SER A 43 -14.60 -45.31 -6.18
C SER A 43 -14.10 -46.09 -4.97
N ASN A 44 -14.74 -47.26 -4.67
CA ASN A 44 -14.30 -48.18 -3.61
C ASN A 44 -13.04 -48.98 -4.01
N VAL A 45 -12.26 -48.51 -4.94
CA VAL A 45 -11.07 -49.16 -5.48
C VAL A 45 -9.86 -48.33 -5.10
N ASP A 46 -8.77 -48.96 -4.69
CA ASP A 46 -7.50 -48.30 -4.30
C ASP A 46 -6.84 -47.51 -5.42
N GLU A 47 -7.25 -47.67 -6.67
CA GLU A 47 -6.85 -46.84 -7.81
C GLU A 47 -7.99 -45.93 -8.25
N LYS A 48 -7.85 -44.65 -8.02
CA LYS A 48 -8.78 -43.60 -8.50
C LYS A 48 -8.56 -43.36 -10.00
N ASN A 49 -9.66 -43.42 -10.77
CA ASN A 49 -9.63 -43.02 -12.17
C ASN A 49 -9.55 -41.51 -12.28
N TRP A 50 -8.64 -40.99 -13.10
CA TRP A 50 -8.47 -39.59 -13.38
C TRP A 50 -8.15 -39.32 -14.84
N ALA A 51 -8.40 -38.11 -15.31
CA ALA A 51 -8.08 -37.62 -16.64
C ALA A 51 -7.72 -36.13 -16.56
N ILE A 52 -7.09 -35.61 -17.63
CA ILE A 52 -6.81 -34.18 -17.78
C ILE A 52 -7.33 -33.74 -19.14
N THR A 53 -7.90 -32.51 -19.22
CA THR A 53 -8.30 -31.93 -20.51
C THR A 53 -7.08 -31.58 -21.37
N ASP A 54 -7.20 -31.84 -22.66
CA ASP A 54 -6.23 -31.41 -23.67
C ASP A 54 -6.35 -29.89 -23.98
N PHE A 55 -5.57 -29.39 -24.94
CA PHE A 55 -5.60 -27.97 -25.35
C PHE A 55 -6.94 -27.48 -25.89
N ASN A 56 -7.81 -28.40 -26.34
CA ASN A 56 -9.16 -28.10 -26.79
C ASN A 56 -10.21 -28.28 -25.70
N GLY A 57 -9.78 -28.45 -24.43
CA GLY A 57 -10.67 -28.68 -23.28
C GLY A 57 -11.32 -30.07 -23.27
N VAL A 58 -10.89 -31.01 -24.10
CA VAL A 58 -11.46 -32.36 -24.20
C VAL A 58 -10.76 -33.31 -23.25
N PHE A 59 -11.53 -34.13 -22.55
CA PHE A 59 -11.03 -35.20 -21.71
C PHE A 59 -11.71 -36.54 -22.03
N THR A 60 -11.04 -37.63 -21.69
CA THR A 60 -11.60 -38.99 -21.75
C THR A 60 -11.25 -39.73 -20.47
N ILE A 61 -12.27 -40.24 -19.77
CA ILE A 61 -12.13 -40.98 -18.50
C ILE A 61 -12.91 -42.27 -18.54
N ASN A 62 -12.35 -43.32 -17.97
CA ASN A 62 -13.07 -44.59 -17.78
C ASN A 62 -13.77 -44.57 -16.41
N ALA A 63 -15.08 -44.45 -16.40
CA ALA A 63 -15.86 -44.37 -15.18
C ALA A 63 -17.21 -45.10 -15.32
N SER A 64 -17.84 -45.42 -14.20
CA SER A 64 -19.17 -46.00 -14.23
C SER A 64 -20.26 -44.97 -14.60
N ASN A 65 -21.37 -45.39 -15.21
CA ASN A 65 -22.47 -44.50 -15.54
C ASN A 65 -23.09 -43.78 -14.33
N THR A 66 -22.83 -44.24 -13.14
CA THR A 66 -23.31 -43.70 -11.87
C THR A 66 -22.20 -42.92 -11.12
N ALA A 67 -21.04 -42.81 -11.71
CA ALA A 67 -19.91 -42.12 -11.07
C ALA A 67 -20.17 -40.62 -10.97
N GLN A 68 -19.63 -40.03 -9.91
CA GLN A 68 -19.52 -38.57 -9.75
C GLN A 68 -18.08 -38.15 -10.06
N LEU A 69 -17.94 -37.17 -10.93
CA LEU A 69 -16.66 -36.60 -11.36
C LEU A 69 -16.44 -35.24 -10.75
N SER A 70 -15.27 -35.02 -10.14
CA SER A 70 -14.83 -33.69 -9.75
C SER A 70 -14.00 -33.06 -10.86
N PHE A 71 -14.20 -31.78 -11.10
CA PHE A 71 -13.47 -30.96 -12.05
C PHE A 71 -12.72 -29.90 -11.27
N GLU A 72 -11.42 -29.91 -11.36
CA GLU A 72 -10.56 -29.01 -10.59
C GLU A 72 -9.48 -28.40 -11.47
N ARG A 73 -9.39 -27.10 -11.42
CA ARG A 73 -8.29 -26.34 -12.00
C ARG A 73 -8.07 -25.06 -11.22
N ILE A 74 -6.81 -24.70 -11.00
CA ILE A 74 -6.42 -23.43 -10.41
C ILE A 74 -7.01 -22.28 -11.23
N GLY A 75 -7.76 -21.35 -10.61
CA GLY A 75 -8.45 -20.25 -11.26
C GLY A 75 -9.92 -20.50 -11.58
N PHE A 76 -10.42 -21.67 -11.26
CA PHE A 76 -11.80 -22.04 -11.49
C PHE A 76 -12.40 -22.71 -10.26
N LYS A 77 -13.70 -22.44 -10.02
CA LYS A 77 -14.43 -23.06 -8.92
C LYS A 77 -14.51 -24.57 -9.13
N LYS A 78 -14.03 -25.34 -8.16
CA LYS A 78 -14.15 -26.79 -8.17
C LYS A 78 -15.63 -27.18 -8.16
N ILE A 79 -16.03 -28.02 -9.10
CA ILE A 79 -17.40 -28.55 -9.18
C ILE A 79 -17.37 -30.06 -9.21
N SER A 80 -18.46 -30.68 -8.78
CA SER A 80 -18.68 -32.14 -8.86
C SER A 80 -20.02 -32.42 -9.50
N LEU A 81 -20.00 -33.22 -10.55
CA LEU A 81 -21.18 -33.52 -11.36
C LEU A 81 -21.28 -35.03 -11.60
N ALA A 82 -22.51 -35.55 -11.61
CA ALA A 82 -22.76 -36.95 -11.99
C ALA A 82 -22.63 -37.13 -13.52
N ILE A 83 -22.08 -38.25 -13.97
CA ILE A 83 -21.87 -38.51 -15.43
C ILE A 83 -23.19 -38.42 -16.21
N ASN A 84 -24.30 -38.85 -15.66
CA ASN A 84 -25.62 -38.77 -16.31
C ASN A 84 -26.10 -37.30 -16.52
N GLU A 85 -25.64 -36.36 -15.73
CA GLU A 85 -26.00 -34.93 -15.85
C GLU A 85 -25.20 -34.20 -16.95
N ILE A 86 -23.99 -34.68 -17.25
CA ILE A 86 -23.05 -34.05 -18.18
C ILE A 86 -22.93 -34.76 -19.52
N LYS A 87 -23.54 -35.93 -19.68
CA LYS A 87 -23.49 -36.71 -20.91
C LYS A 87 -24.05 -35.91 -22.09
N GLY A 88 -23.21 -35.63 -23.11
CA GLY A 88 -23.59 -34.87 -24.29
C GLY A 88 -23.67 -33.34 -24.08
N LYS A 89 -23.23 -32.83 -22.92
CA LYS A 89 -23.18 -31.38 -22.63
C LYS A 89 -21.74 -30.95 -22.41
N SER A 90 -21.44 -29.66 -22.69
CA SER A 90 -20.20 -29.05 -22.25
C SER A 90 -20.28 -28.72 -20.75
N ILE A 91 -19.21 -28.98 -20.03
CA ILE A 91 -19.05 -28.61 -18.62
C ILE A 91 -18.51 -27.18 -18.56
N VAL A 92 -19.22 -26.29 -17.86
CA VAL A 92 -18.81 -24.90 -17.71
C VAL A 92 -18.24 -24.71 -16.32
N LEU A 93 -16.95 -24.31 -16.22
CA LEU A 93 -16.33 -23.88 -14.99
C LEU A 93 -16.46 -22.39 -14.85
N LEU A 94 -16.91 -21.96 -13.68
CA LEU A 94 -16.92 -20.54 -13.31
C LEU A 94 -15.51 -20.15 -12.90
N ASN A 95 -15.04 -19.00 -13.38
CA ASN A 95 -13.82 -18.39 -12.85
C ASN A 95 -14.03 -18.21 -11.35
N GLU A 96 -13.20 -18.81 -10.57
CA GLU A 96 -13.02 -18.46 -9.19
C GLU A 96 -11.84 -17.51 -9.20
N ASP A 97 -12.09 -16.28 -8.76
CA ASP A 97 -10.98 -15.44 -8.38
C ASP A 97 -10.15 -16.29 -7.43
N ILE A 98 -9.04 -16.84 -7.91
CA ILE A 98 -8.01 -17.22 -7.01
C ILE A 98 -7.75 -15.91 -6.29
N LYS A 99 -8.26 -15.75 -5.08
CA LYS A 99 -7.51 -15.08 -4.05
C LYS A 99 -6.22 -15.92 -3.92
N LEU A 100 -5.34 -15.78 -4.89
CA LEU A 100 -3.95 -15.75 -4.57
C LEU A 100 -3.95 -14.62 -3.55
N GLU A 101 -4.03 -14.96 -2.29
CA GLU A 101 -3.37 -14.17 -1.26
C GLU A 101 -2.15 -13.71 -1.99
N ALA A 102 -2.09 -12.39 -2.26
CA ALA A 102 -1.04 -11.80 -3.08
C ALA A 102 0.15 -12.66 -2.79
N VAL A 103 0.82 -13.27 -3.77
CA VAL A 103 1.95 -14.13 -3.47
C VAL A 103 2.78 -13.21 -2.64
N ASP A 104 2.42 -13.18 -1.36
CA ASP A 104 3.24 -12.64 -0.33
C ASP A 104 4.45 -13.47 -0.57
N VAL A 105 5.38 -12.85 -1.29
CA VAL A 105 6.74 -13.32 -1.28
C VAL A 105 6.94 -13.54 0.19
N TYR A 106 6.89 -14.79 0.65
CA TYR A 106 6.86 -15.17 2.04
C TYR A 106 7.95 -14.43 2.82
N GLY A 107 7.77 -13.14 3.00
CA GLY A 107 8.30 -12.40 4.10
C GLY A 107 7.36 -12.78 5.20
N SER A 108 7.86 -13.33 6.25
CA SER A 108 7.20 -13.76 7.46
C SER A 108 5.76 -13.32 7.54
N ASN A 109 4.79 -14.20 7.79
CA ASN A 109 3.40 -13.86 8.10
C ASN A 109 3.22 -12.89 9.29
N ASN A 110 4.24 -12.15 9.70
CA ASN A 110 4.16 -10.94 10.48
C ASN A 110 3.33 -9.86 9.74
N ASP A 111 3.00 -10.08 8.45
CA ASP A 111 2.05 -9.26 7.70
C ASP A 111 0.59 -9.41 8.16
N GLN A 112 0.26 -10.26 9.13
CA GLN A 112 -1.04 -10.19 9.83
C GLN A 112 -1.15 -8.97 10.75
N TYR A 113 -0.02 -8.33 11.08
CA TYR A 113 -0.05 -7.01 11.66
C TYR A 113 -0.52 -6.03 10.61
N LEU A 114 -1.80 -5.70 10.62
CA LEU A 114 -2.35 -4.57 9.92
C LEU A 114 -2.38 -4.69 8.38
N LYS A 115 -2.75 -5.83 7.81
CA LYS A 115 -3.36 -5.86 6.48
C LYS A 115 -4.74 -5.23 6.55
N TYR A 116 -4.81 -3.91 6.57
CA TYR A 116 -6.00 -3.23 6.11
C TYR A 116 -5.94 -3.20 4.59
N LYS A 117 -6.59 -4.15 3.96
CA LYS A 117 -7.05 -4.00 2.60
C LYS A 117 -8.28 -3.12 2.66
N THR A 118 -8.09 -1.83 2.78
CA THR A 118 -9.14 -0.87 2.52
C THR A 118 -9.36 -0.91 1.01
N SER A 119 -10.40 -1.56 0.55
CA SER A 119 -10.88 -1.34 -0.80
C SER A 119 -11.48 0.07 -0.82
N LEU A 120 -10.66 1.06 -1.10
CA LEU A 120 -11.01 2.47 -1.18
C LEU A 120 -12.06 2.74 -2.25
N ASN A 121 -12.31 1.77 -3.12
CA ASN A 121 -13.24 1.83 -4.25
C ASN A 121 -14.71 2.01 -3.89
N ASN A 122 -15.12 1.75 -2.66
CA ASN A 122 -16.53 1.75 -2.30
C ASN A 122 -16.96 3.00 -1.51
N LEU A 123 -16.05 3.90 -1.19
CA LEU A 123 -16.34 4.99 -0.25
C LEU A 123 -16.40 6.38 -0.88
N GLY A 124 -16.16 6.46 -2.19
CA GLY A 124 -16.39 7.71 -2.94
C GLY A 124 -15.49 8.90 -2.54
N SER A 125 -14.55 8.75 -1.61
CA SER A 125 -13.62 9.82 -1.28
C SER A 125 -12.54 9.92 -2.35
N TYR A 126 -12.65 10.93 -3.19
CA TYR A 126 -11.65 11.27 -4.20
C TYR A 126 -10.63 12.28 -3.69
N SER A 127 -10.73 12.73 -2.45
CA SER A 127 -9.66 13.46 -1.80
C SER A 127 -8.50 12.50 -1.47
N ARG A 128 -7.27 12.88 -1.74
CA ARG A 128 -6.09 12.09 -1.35
C ARG A 128 -6.08 11.78 0.14
N GLY A 129 -6.32 12.79 0.94
CA GLY A 129 -6.41 12.67 2.39
C GLY A 129 -7.52 11.74 2.83
N GLY A 130 -8.72 11.85 2.26
CA GLY A 130 -9.88 11.06 2.66
C GLY A 130 -9.66 9.55 2.57
N SER A 131 -8.90 9.09 1.59
CA SER A 131 -8.57 7.67 1.43
C SER A 131 -7.50 7.19 2.42
N LEU A 132 -6.41 7.92 2.57
CA LEU A 132 -5.28 7.53 3.41
C LEU A 132 -5.53 7.84 4.89
N ASN A 133 -6.30 8.87 5.21
CA ASN A 133 -6.69 9.20 6.58
C ASN A 133 -7.49 8.10 7.29
N GLN A 134 -7.99 7.09 6.56
CA GLN A 134 -8.65 5.93 7.15
C GLN A 134 -7.66 4.91 7.76
N ILE A 135 -6.37 5.06 7.48
CA ILE A 135 -5.33 4.15 7.98
C ILE A 135 -5.00 4.56 9.43
N PRO A 136 -5.15 3.65 10.40
CA PRO A 136 -4.78 3.92 11.79
C PRO A 136 -3.33 4.35 11.92
N SER A 137 -3.06 5.31 12.81
CA SER A 137 -1.72 5.84 13.10
C SER A 137 -1.01 6.49 11.90
N LEU A 138 -1.68 6.66 10.74
CA LEU A 138 -1.12 7.40 9.61
C LEU A 138 -1.53 8.87 9.69
N GLU A 139 -0.53 9.74 9.72
CA GLU A 139 -0.72 11.19 9.66
C GLU A 139 -0.28 11.71 8.29
N MET A 140 -1.11 12.56 7.70
CA MET A 140 -0.84 13.23 6.43
C MET A 140 -0.47 14.68 6.70
N ARG A 141 0.58 15.17 6.05
CA ARG A 141 0.97 16.59 6.07
C ARG A 141 0.91 17.13 4.66
N THR A 142 0.21 18.25 4.50
CA THR A 142 0.04 18.93 3.21
C THR A 142 0.55 20.36 3.30
N TYR A 143 0.93 20.91 2.16
CA TYR A 143 1.40 22.28 2.04
C TYR A 143 0.35 23.12 1.28
N GLY A 144 -0.90 23.09 1.78
CA GLY A 144 -2.02 23.86 1.28
C GLY A 144 -2.79 23.17 0.13
N GLY A 145 -3.80 22.40 0.49
CA GLY A 145 -4.79 21.83 -0.42
C GLY A 145 -4.30 20.69 -1.32
N TYR A 146 -5.09 20.39 -2.35
CA TYR A 146 -4.88 19.23 -3.21
C TYR A 146 -3.60 19.31 -4.06
N ALA A 147 -3.16 20.50 -4.48
CA ALA A 147 -1.93 20.70 -5.25
C ALA A 147 -0.66 20.72 -4.39
N GLY A 148 -0.80 20.95 -3.08
CA GLY A 148 0.33 21.05 -2.15
C GLY A 148 1.10 19.74 -2.03
N VAL A 149 2.40 19.83 -1.82
CA VAL A 149 3.25 18.68 -1.47
C VAL A 149 2.57 17.94 -0.30
N THR A 150 2.49 16.64 -0.43
CA THR A 150 1.79 15.80 0.56
C THR A 150 2.69 14.67 1.01
N SER A 151 2.93 14.56 2.31
CA SER A 151 3.73 13.48 2.90
C SER A 151 2.92 12.68 3.92
N ALA A 152 3.36 11.46 4.17
CA ALA A 152 2.75 10.56 5.14
C ALA A 152 3.76 10.09 6.18
N SER A 153 3.33 9.97 7.43
CA SER A 153 4.15 9.43 8.51
C SER A 153 3.32 8.52 9.43
N PHE A 154 3.96 7.52 10.02
CA PHE A 154 3.33 6.63 11.00
C PHE A 154 3.65 7.05 12.43
N ASP A 155 2.69 6.82 13.33
CA ASP A 155 2.82 7.03 14.78
C ASP A 155 3.35 8.43 15.17
N GLY A 156 2.99 9.47 14.39
CA GLY A 156 3.51 10.81 14.62
C GLY A 156 5.00 10.99 14.26
N GLY A 157 5.59 10.07 13.49
CA GLY A 157 6.99 10.15 13.05
C GLY A 157 7.24 11.17 11.95
N PHE A 158 8.46 11.10 11.37
CA PHE A 158 8.84 11.95 10.24
C PHE A 158 8.50 11.27 8.90
N ALA A 159 8.21 12.07 7.88
CA ALA A 159 7.88 11.55 6.55
C ALA A 159 9.03 10.69 5.95
N ARG A 160 10.29 11.10 6.13
CA ARG A 160 11.46 10.33 5.69
C ARG A 160 11.68 9.01 6.43
N HIS A 161 10.98 8.79 7.56
CA HIS A 161 10.97 7.54 8.32
C HIS A 161 9.89 6.56 7.86
N THR A 162 9.09 6.94 6.87
CA THR A 162 8.02 6.13 6.29
C THR A 162 8.35 5.80 4.84
N LYS A 163 8.68 4.54 4.57
CA LYS A 163 8.93 4.04 3.24
C LYS A 163 7.62 3.92 2.45
N VAL A 164 7.50 4.61 1.34
CA VAL A 164 6.34 4.52 0.46
C VAL A 164 6.68 3.75 -0.81
N LEU A 165 5.87 2.73 -1.09
CA LEU A 165 6.02 1.88 -2.27
C LEU A 165 4.75 1.95 -3.11
N PHE A 166 4.89 1.74 -4.41
CA PHE A 166 3.79 1.53 -5.34
C PHE A 166 3.96 0.19 -6.04
N ASN A 167 3.01 -0.73 -5.88
CA ASN A 167 3.12 -2.12 -6.31
C ASN A 167 4.42 -2.81 -5.84
N GLY A 168 4.89 -2.48 -4.63
CA GLY A 168 6.11 -3.02 -4.05
C GLY A 168 7.41 -2.35 -4.53
N VAL A 169 7.35 -1.37 -5.42
CA VAL A 169 8.50 -0.60 -5.90
C VAL A 169 8.64 0.69 -5.10
N ASP A 170 9.86 0.98 -4.65
CA ASP A 170 10.19 2.17 -3.85
C ASP A 170 10.03 3.46 -4.67
N LEU A 171 9.28 4.44 -4.13
CA LEU A 171 9.07 5.76 -4.72
C LEU A 171 9.90 6.86 -4.05
N THR A 172 10.81 6.52 -3.14
CA THR A 172 11.59 7.50 -2.37
C THR A 172 12.38 8.42 -3.31
N ASP A 173 12.24 9.72 -3.12
CA ASP A 173 13.02 10.75 -3.80
C ASP A 173 14.50 10.66 -3.38
N ALA A 174 15.41 10.66 -4.34
CA ALA A 174 16.85 10.47 -4.11
C ALA A 174 17.49 11.66 -3.38
N MET A 175 16.91 12.84 -3.48
CA MET A 175 17.47 14.08 -2.93
C MET A 175 17.08 14.30 -1.46
N ASN A 176 15.79 14.17 -1.13
CA ASN A 176 15.23 14.48 0.20
C ASN A 176 14.80 13.27 1.03
N GLY A 177 14.85 12.06 0.47
CA GLY A 177 14.59 10.81 1.17
C GLY A 177 13.12 10.54 1.54
N GLN A 178 12.17 11.32 1.03
CA GLN A 178 10.74 11.14 1.28
C GLN A 178 9.95 11.03 -0.04
N VAL A 179 8.65 10.79 0.04
CA VAL A 179 7.77 10.70 -1.12
C VAL A 179 6.73 11.80 -1.08
N ASP A 180 6.62 12.55 -2.17
CA ASP A 180 5.50 13.46 -2.39
C ASP A 180 4.30 12.68 -2.94
N LEU A 181 3.35 12.34 -2.07
CA LEU A 181 2.13 11.65 -2.44
C LEU A 181 1.20 12.49 -3.34
N SER A 182 1.45 13.80 -3.45
CA SER A 182 0.69 14.64 -4.38
C SER A 182 1.00 14.32 -5.84
N SER A 183 2.10 13.62 -6.11
CA SER A 183 2.42 13.09 -7.45
C SER A 183 1.49 11.94 -7.89
N LEU A 184 0.74 11.33 -6.95
CA LEU A 184 -0.20 10.26 -7.24
C LEU A 184 -1.64 10.79 -7.18
N PRO A 185 -2.43 10.65 -8.25
CA PRO A 185 -3.84 11.06 -8.23
C PRO A 185 -4.66 10.14 -7.30
N SER A 186 -5.76 10.66 -6.77
CA SER A 186 -6.62 9.92 -5.83
C SER A 186 -7.14 8.59 -6.40
N PHE A 187 -7.41 8.51 -7.71
CA PHE A 187 -7.88 7.28 -8.35
C PHE A 187 -6.81 6.17 -8.41
N ALA A 188 -5.52 6.49 -8.24
CA ALA A 188 -4.44 5.50 -8.18
C ALA A 188 -4.32 4.82 -6.81
N LEU A 189 -4.93 5.41 -5.76
CA LEU A 189 -4.88 4.91 -4.38
C LEU A 189 -5.96 3.83 -4.14
N ARG A 190 -5.87 2.68 -4.82
CA ARG A 190 -6.91 1.63 -4.81
C ARG A 190 -6.92 0.75 -3.57
N SER A 191 -5.78 0.30 -3.14
CA SER A 191 -5.62 -0.45 -1.90
C SER A 191 -4.26 -0.15 -1.30
N VAL A 192 -4.20 -0.23 0.02
CA VAL A 192 -2.99 0.07 0.76
C VAL A 192 -2.71 -1.05 1.75
N ASN A 193 -1.46 -1.50 1.76
CA ASN A 193 -0.92 -2.35 2.81
C ASN A 193 0.13 -1.54 3.57
N TYR A 194 0.12 -1.60 4.89
CA TYR A 194 1.13 -0.91 5.68
C TYR A 194 1.73 -1.81 6.75
N ARG A 195 2.92 -1.48 7.20
CA ARG A 195 3.64 -2.17 8.26
C ARG A 195 4.39 -1.14 9.11
N LEU A 196 4.22 -1.23 10.41
CA LEU A 196 5.05 -0.48 11.37
C LEU A 196 6.40 -1.18 11.54
N ASN A 197 7.45 -0.44 11.95
CA ASN A 197 8.77 -0.97 12.31
C ASN A 197 9.36 -1.89 11.21
N SER A 198 9.56 -1.38 10.01
CA SER A 198 9.95 -2.20 8.86
C SER A 198 11.45 -2.15 8.49
N GLY A 199 12.31 -1.71 9.43
CA GLY A 199 13.74 -1.48 9.21
C GLY A 199 14.51 -2.68 8.66
N THR A 200 14.31 -3.89 9.18
CA THR A 200 15.00 -5.09 8.67
C THR A 200 14.55 -5.48 7.26
N LYS A 201 13.31 -5.16 6.87
CA LYS A 201 12.78 -5.48 5.53
C LYS A 201 13.27 -4.52 4.46
N TYR A 202 13.24 -3.21 4.73
CA TYR A 202 13.49 -2.18 3.73
C TYR A 202 14.76 -1.37 3.97
N GLY A 203 15.37 -1.45 5.16
CA GLY A 203 16.57 -0.68 5.54
C GLY A 203 16.26 0.79 5.79
N SER A 204 17.17 1.66 5.36
CA SER A 204 17.06 3.11 5.48
C SER A 204 15.74 3.63 4.92
N GLY A 205 15.10 4.58 5.61
CA GLY A 205 13.83 5.20 5.24
C GLY A 205 12.59 4.46 5.76
N SER A 206 12.75 3.50 6.67
CA SER A 206 11.64 2.70 7.19
C SER A 206 11.66 2.54 8.72
N ILE A 207 12.13 3.56 9.42
CA ILE A 207 12.21 3.58 10.90
C ILE A 207 10.82 3.41 11.50
N ASP A 208 9.83 4.19 11.06
CA ASP A 208 8.49 4.16 11.61
C ASP A 208 7.59 3.16 10.88
N GLY A 209 7.84 2.93 9.61
CA GLY A 209 7.07 1.94 8.88
C GLY A 209 7.19 2.00 7.38
N SER A 210 6.29 1.29 6.72
CA SER A 210 6.15 1.31 5.27
C SER A 210 4.70 1.29 4.84
N LEU A 211 4.42 1.98 3.74
CA LEU A 211 3.13 2.10 3.08
C LEU A 211 3.28 1.56 1.65
N ASN A 212 2.58 0.49 1.30
CA ASN A 212 2.58 -0.03 -0.06
C ASN A 212 1.22 0.21 -0.70
N ILE A 213 1.18 1.08 -1.69
CA ILE A 213 0.00 1.40 -2.49
C ILE A 213 -0.08 0.39 -3.63
N ASN A 214 -1.24 -0.22 -3.82
CA ASN A 214 -1.44 -1.20 -4.89
C ASN A 214 -2.55 -0.73 -5.83
N ASN A 215 -2.26 -0.78 -7.12
CA ASN A 215 -3.22 -0.47 -8.18
C ASN A 215 -3.99 -1.70 -8.70
N ASN A 216 -4.13 -2.75 -7.90
CA ASN A 216 -4.80 -3.98 -8.31
C ASN A 216 -6.21 -3.69 -8.85
N VAL A 217 -6.29 -3.50 -10.16
CA VAL A 217 -7.55 -3.29 -10.87
C VAL A 217 -8.10 -4.65 -11.25
N THR A 218 -9.30 -4.95 -10.79
CA THR A 218 -10.03 -6.18 -11.14
C THR A 218 -11.19 -5.90 -12.10
N GLU A 219 -11.55 -4.62 -12.28
CA GLU A 219 -12.71 -4.18 -13.07
C GLU A 219 -12.28 -3.21 -14.15
N ASN A 220 -12.90 -3.35 -15.33
CA ASN A 220 -12.75 -2.40 -16.41
C ASN A 220 -13.73 -1.26 -16.20
N ASN A 221 -13.24 -0.03 -16.17
CA ASN A 221 -14.09 1.13 -15.99
C ASN A 221 -13.52 2.38 -16.66
N VAL A 222 -14.39 3.33 -16.92
CA VAL A 222 -14.05 4.72 -17.19
C VAL A 222 -14.72 5.59 -16.14
N PHE A 223 -14.08 6.68 -15.73
CA PHE A 223 -14.62 7.57 -14.71
C PHE A 223 -14.38 9.02 -15.06
N PHE A 224 -15.26 9.85 -14.51
CA PHE A 224 -15.21 11.30 -14.59
C PHE A 224 -15.62 11.88 -13.23
N SER A 225 -14.83 12.83 -12.71
CA SER A 225 -15.09 13.50 -11.44
C SER A 225 -14.98 15.01 -11.60
N VAL A 226 -15.83 15.74 -10.90
CA VAL A 226 -15.76 17.19 -10.77
C VAL A 226 -16.00 17.58 -9.32
N GLY A 227 -15.45 18.72 -8.91
CA GLY A 227 -15.63 19.21 -7.53
C GLY A 227 -15.31 20.68 -7.38
N ASP A 228 -15.35 21.12 -6.14
CA ASP A 228 -15.03 22.51 -5.78
C ASP A 228 -13.58 22.85 -6.10
N PHE A 229 -13.25 24.12 -6.09
CA PHE A 229 -11.92 24.68 -6.37
C PHE A 229 -11.38 24.27 -7.74
N GLY A 230 -12.26 24.15 -8.75
CA GLY A 230 -11.91 23.78 -10.11
C GLY A 230 -11.42 22.33 -10.26
N PHE A 231 -11.69 21.44 -9.30
CA PHE A 231 -11.29 20.05 -9.40
C PHE A 231 -12.00 19.33 -10.53
N SER A 232 -11.23 18.72 -11.41
CA SER A 232 -11.72 17.79 -12.42
C SER A 232 -10.75 16.63 -12.61
N GLN A 233 -11.28 15.42 -12.81
CA GLN A 233 -10.48 14.23 -12.98
C GLN A 233 -11.19 13.25 -13.92
N TYR A 234 -10.47 12.63 -14.85
CA TYR A 234 -11.02 11.58 -15.69
C TYR A 234 -9.95 10.54 -16.00
N GLY A 235 -10.41 9.34 -16.29
CA GLY A 235 -9.49 8.25 -16.61
C GLY A 235 -10.19 6.94 -16.88
N ALA A 236 -9.37 5.90 -17.04
CA ALA A 236 -9.84 4.54 -17.27
C ALA A 236 -8.91 3.52 -16.62
N ASN A 237 -9.51 2.40 -16.25
CA ASN A 237 -8.84 1.20 -15.81
C ASN A 237 -9.21 0.04 -16.74
N TYR A 238 -8.22 -0.70 -17.18
CA TYR A 238 -8.40 -1.82 -18.07
C TYR A 238 -7.58 -3.02 -17.59
N SER A 239 -8.26 -4.13 -17.33
CA SER A 239 -7.66 -5.38 -16.85
C SER A 239 -7.99 -6.51 -17.81
N ILE A 240 -6.96 -7.25 -18.23
CA ILE A 240 -7.10 -8.50 -19.00
C ILE A 240 -6.42 -9.60 -18.20
N ASN A 241 -7.19 -10.61 -17.82
CA ASN A 241 -6.70 -11.80 -17.16
C ASN A 241 -6.82 -12.99 -18.11
N ARG A 242 -5.69 -13.53 -18.56
CA ARG A 242 -5.60 -14.78 -19.32
C ARG A 242 -4.86 -15.83 -18.49
N THR A 243 -4.98 -17.09 -18.86
CA THR A 243 -4.30 -18.20 -18.16
C THR A 243 -2.78 -18.04 -18.07
N THR A 244 -2.16 -17.43 -19.08
CA THR A 244 -0.71 -17.27 -19.17
C THR A 244 -0.25 -15.83 -18.97
N SER A 245 -1.13 -14.87 -18.83
CA SER A 245 -0.74 -13.47 -18.62
C SER A 245 -1.85 -12.64 -17.97
N LYS A 246 -1.42 -11.68 -17.16
CA LYS A 246 -2.29 -10.62 -16.64
C LYS A 246 -1.75 -9.27 -17.10
N ARG A 247 -2.66 -8.34 -17.39
CA ARG A 247 -2.30 -6.97 -17.76
C ARG A 247 -3.29 -6.03 -17.11
N ASN A 248 -2.77 -5.04 -16.39
CA ASN A 248 -3.54 -3.94 -15.84
C ASN A 248 -2.99 -2.64 -16.41
N ILE A 249 -3.86 -1.78 -16.89
CA ILE A 249 -3.52 -0.44 -17.36
C ILE A 249 -4.45 0.53 -16.62
N MET A 250 -3.86 1.53 -16.01
CA MET A 250 -4.58 2.63 -15.35
C MET A 250 -4.01 3.92 -15.90
N PHE A 251 -4.86 4.82 -16.37
CA PHE A 251 -4.44 6.14 -16.81
C PHE A 251 -5.52 7.18 -16.52
N GLY A 252 -5.09 8.42 -16.39
CA GLY A 252 -6.02 9.53 -16.22
C GLY A 252 -5.31 10.87 -16.12
N LYS A 253 -6.12 11.90 -16.12
CA LYS A 253 -5.71 13.29 -15.95
C LYS A 253 -6.51 13.92 -14.81
N THR A 254 -5.83 14.75 -14.02
CA THR A 254 -6.42 15.57 -12.96
C THR A 254 -6.06 17.02 -13.23
N SER A 255 -7.01 17.92 -13.12
CA SER A 255 -6.80 19.37 -13.08
C SER A 255 -7.48 19.95 -11.85
N TYR A 256 -6.87 20.95 -11.26
CA TYR A 256 -7.32 21.63 -10.05
C TYR A 256 -6.88 23.08 -10.10
N ASP A 257 -7.79 24.03 -9.97
CA ASP A 257 -7.44 25.46 -9.99
C ASP A 257 -6.88 25.91 -8.64
N GLY A 258 -7.43 25.38 -7.55
CA GLY A 258 -6.88 25.49 -6.20
C GLY A 258 -7.09 26.83 -5.52
N ASP A 259 -7.89 27.71 -6.07
CA ASP A 259 -8.20 29.01 -5.47
C ASP A 259 -9.27 28.84 -4.40
N TYR A 260 -8.91 29.15 -3.15
CA TYR A 260 -9.84 29.09 -2.01
C TYR A 260 -9.54 30.21 -1.01
N LYS A 261 -10.55 30.49 -0.16
CA LYS A 261 -10.45 31.53 0.87
C LYS A 261 -10.16 30.92 2.23
N PHE A 262 -9.26 31.57 2.97
CA PHE A 262 -8.90 31.22 4.34
C PHE A 262 -8.81 32.47 5.21
N ASN A 263 -8.90 32.32 6.52
CA ASN A 263 -8.65 33.43 7.44
C ASN A 263 -7.14 33.56 7.69
N ASP A 264 -6.61 34.72 7.37
CA ASP A 264 -5.21 35.05 7.69
C ASP A 264 -5.08 35.25 9.21
N SER A 265 -4.25 34.42 9.86
CA SER A 265 -4.04 34.47 11.30
C SER A 265 -3.45 35.78 11.81
N ILE A 266 -2.75 36.55 10.95
CA ILE A 266 -2.11 37.81 11.32
C ILE A 266 -3.10 38.96 11.25
N THR A 267 -3.85 39.06 10.16
CA THR A 267 -4.77 40.19 9.92
C THR A 267 -6.21 39.92 10.36
N GLY A 268 -6.58 38.65 10.58
CA GLY A 268 -7.95 38.22 10.84
C GLY A 268 -8.90 38.42 9.64
N GLN A 269 -8.35 38.73 8.46
CA GLN A 269 -9.14 38.94 7.26
C GLN A 269 -9.23 37.66 6.43
N LYS A 270 -10.36 37.50 5.73
CA LYS A 270 -10.51 36.42 4.76
C LYS A 270 -9.82 36.81 3.46
N ILE A 271 -8.72 36.13 3.16
CA ILE A 271 -7.93 36.33 1.94
C ILE A 271 -8.01 35.11 1.03
N GLU A 272 -7.67 35.28 -0.23
CA GLU A 272 -7.69 34.22 -1.23
C GLU A 272 -6.30 33.63 -1.42
N ARG A 273 -6.20 32.30 -1.39
CA ARG A 273 -4.97 31.60 -1.76
C ARG A 273 -4.95 31.45 -3.27
N LEU A 274 -3.98 32.09 -3.88
CA LEU A 274 -3.76 32.07 -5.33
C LEU A 274 -2.57 31.19 -5.69
N ASN A 275 -2.40 30.87 -6.96
CA ASN A 275 -1.27 30.11 -7.51
C ASN A 275 -1.12 28.72 -6.83
N ASN A 276 -2.23 28.02 -6.66
CA ASN A 276 -2.28 26.69 -6.03
C ASN A 276 -2.89 25.63 -6.97
N TYR A 277 -2.68 25.79 -8.27
CA TYR A 277 -3.21 24.91 -9.30
C TYR A 277 -2.39 23.61 -9.44
N LEU A 278 -3.00 22.59 -10.04
CA LEU A 278 -2.35 21.33 -10.42
C LEU A 278 -2.90 20.86 -11.77
N ASP A 279 -1.99 20.52 -12.68
CA ASP A 279 -2.27 19.74 -13.89
C ASP A 279 -1.42 18.47 -13.84
N GLN A 280 -2.09 17.30 -13.82
CA GLN A 280 -1.42 16.03 -13.57
C GLN A 280 -1.87 14.97 -14.57
N PHE A 281 -0.90 14.31 -15.19
CA PHE A 281 -1.10 13.08 -15.96
C PHE A 281 -0.55 11.88 -15.19
N PHE A 282 -1.22 10.73 -15.31
CA PHE A 282 -0.82 9.49 -14.66
C PHE A 282 -1.04 8.30 -15.60
N LEU A 283 -0.03 7.43 -15.68
CA LEU A 283 -0.11 6.14 -16.38
C LEU A 283 0.62 5.06 -15.57
N ALA A 284 -0.09 3.98 -15.23
CA ALA A 284 0.50 2.78 -14.66
C ALA A 284 0.17 1.56 -15.52
N VAL A 285 1.17 0.77 -15.85
CA VAL A 285 1.04 -0.48 -16.61
C VAL A 285 1.70 -1.61 -15.85
N ASP A 286 0.90 -2.59 -15.45
CA ASP A 286 1.37 -3.81 -14.82
C ASP A 286 1.14 -5.01 -15.76
N ARG A 287 2.17 -5.83 -15.93
CA ARG A 287 2.12 -7.05 -16.75
C ARG A 287 2.76 -8.21 -16.02
N GLN A 288 2.02 -9.30 -15.95
CA GLN A 288 2.53 -10.58 -15.47
C GLN A 288 2.48 -11.60 -16.60
N PHE A 289 3.56 -12.32 -16.80
CA PHE A 289 3.66 -13.43 -17.73
C PHE A 289 3.97 -14.71 -16.96
N ILE A 290 3.10 -15.71 -17.08
CA ILE A 290 3.32 -17.06 -16.60
C ILE A 290 4.00 -17.83 -17.73
N VAL A 291 5.33 -17.84 -17.73
CA VAL A 291 6.15 -18.49 -18.78
C VAL A 291 6.07 -20.02 -18.65
N ARG A 292 6.05 -20.50 -17.40
CA ARG A 292 5.81 -21.88 -16.98
C ARG A 292 5.17 -21.84 -15.60
N ASP A 293 4.55 -22.91 -15.16
CA ASP A 293 3.88 -23.01 -13.85
C ASP A 293 4.81 -22.64 -12.66
N ASP A 294 6.12 -22.80 -12.86
CA ASP A 294 7.16 -22.51 -11.88
C ASP A 294 7.97 -21.24 -12.19
N PHE A 295 7.63 -20.48 -13.24
CA PHE A 295 8.39 -19.30 -13.66
C PHE A 295 7.49 -18.15 -14.13
N ILE A 296 7.51 -17.05 -13.36
CA ILE A 296 6.70 -15.85 -13.59
C ILE A 296 7.62 -14.65 -13.82
N VAL A 297 7.29 -13.85 -14.81
CA VAL A 297 7.93 -12.55 -15.08
C VAL A 297 6.92 -11.45 -14.87
N ASN A 298 7.24 -10.44 -14.04
CA ASN A 298 6.44 -9.26 -13.85
C ASN A 298 7.18 -8.04 -14.39
N MET A 299 6.44 -7.17 -15.05
CA MET A 299 6.90 -5.86 -15.55
C MET A 299 5.95 -4.80 -15.03
N PHE A 300 6.49 -3.72 -14.51
CA PHE A 300 5.72 -2.58 -14.06
C PHE A 300 6.32 -1.29 -14.61
N THR A 301 5.47 -0.40 -15.09
CA THR A 301 5.83 0.95 -15.54
C THR A 301 4.89 1.95 -14.92
N LEU A 302 5.44 3.03 -14.40
CA LEU A 302 4.70 4.17 -13.89
C LEU A 302 5.24 5.44 -14.53
N LYS A 303 4.35 6.30 -15.02
CA LYS A 303 4.68 7.65 -15.48
C LYS A 303 3.72 8.65 -14.86
N THR A 304 4.27 9.74 -14.31
CA THR A 304 3.49 10.89 -13.86
C THR A 304 4.13 12.18 -14.38
N GLU A 305 3.30 13.08 -14.92
CA GLU A 305 3.69 14.43 -15.30
C GLU A 305 2.85 15.39 -14.47
N ASN A 306 3.49 16.27 -13.71
CA ASN A 306 2.81 17.21 -12.83
C ASN A 306 3.32 18.61 -13.10
N THR A 307 2.40 19.54 -13.31
CA THR A 307 2.69 20.97 -13.31
C THR A 307 1.80 21.62 -12.27
N ARG A 308 2.40 22.37 -11.35
CA ARG A 308 1.66 23.01 -10.26
C ARG A 308 2.14 24.43 -10.01
N GLY A 309 1.22 25.28 -9.56
CA GLY A 309 1.55 26.52 -8.89
C GLY A 309 2.09 26.27 -7.49
N VAL A 310 3.04 27.07 -7.06
CA VAL A 310 3.61 27.03 -5.72
C VAL A 310 3.26 28.33 -5.00
N ALA A 311 2.15 28.34 -4.31
CA ALA A 311 1.61 29.53 -3.64
C ALA A 311 2.52 30.11 -2.53
N GLY A 312 3.57 29.39 -2.11
CA GLY A 312 4.43 29.77 -0.98
C GLY A 312 3.73 29.69 0.38
N SER A 313 4.39 30.09 1.45
CA SER A 313 3.74 30.24 2.76
C SER A 313 2.96 31.56 2.85
N THR A 314 2.08 31.70 3.82
CA THR A 314 1.36 32.98 4.06
C THR A 314 2.29 34.15 4.36
N SER A 315 3.47 33.88 4.94
CA SER A 315 4.50 34.91 5.19
C SER A 315 5.33 35.27 3.94
N PHE A 316 5.41 34.37 2.98
CA PHE A 316 6.16 34.52 1.73
C PHE A 316 5.34 33.96 0.57
N PRO A 317 4.22 34.61 0.21
CA PRO A 317 3.39 34.16 -0.90
C PRO A 317 4.08 34.37 -2.24
N SER A 318 3.82 33.49 -3.20
CA SER A 318 4.24 33.64 -4.59
C SER A 318 3.05 33.44 -5.53
N ASP A 319 2.83 34.43 -6.39
CA ASP A 319 1.76 34.41 -7.40
C ASP A 319 2.26 33.80 -8.73
N SER A 320 3.54 33.51 -8.86
CA SER A 320 4.17 33.12 -10.12
C SER A 320 5.03 31.87 -10.05
N ALA A 321 5.41 31.44 -8.86
CA ALA A 321 6.23 30.24 -8.71
C ALA A 321 5.54 29.01 -9.25
N THR A 322 6.26 28.21 -10.01
CA THR A 322 5.78 26.95 -10.58
C THR A 322 6.72 25.81 -10.25
N ARG A 323 6.19 24.60 -10.21
CA ARG A 323 6.98 23.38 -10.16
C ARG A 323 6.45 22.38 -11.17
N THR A 324 7.37 21.81 -11.95
CA THR A 324 7.11 20.68 -12.83
C THR A 324 7.90 19.45 -12.36
N ASP A 325 7.25 18.30 -12.38
CA ASP A 325 7.85 17.02 -12.08
C ASP A 325 7.47 16.02 -13.20
N ASP A 326 8.47 15.45 -13.89
CA ASP A 326 8.30 14.37 -14.87
C ASP A 326 8.98 13.11 -14.32
N PHE A 327 8.17 12.20 -13.82
CA PHE A 327 8.63 10.97 -13.17
C PHE A 327 8.30 9.75 -14.02
N GLU A 328 9.33 8.95 -14.30
CA GLU A 328 9.20 7.66 -14.96
C GLU A 328 9.84 6.55 -14.12
N LEU A 329 9.16 5.42 -14.02
CA LEU A 329 9.65 4.24 -13.32
C LEU A 329 9.41 2.99 -14.15
N PHE A 330 10.45 2.17 -14.26
CA PHE A 330 10.39 0.83 -14.83
C PHE A 330 10.89 -0.20 -13.82
N ALA A 331 10.13 -1.30 -13.65
CA ALA A 331 10.51 -2.41 -12.81
C ALA A 331 10.29 -3.75 -13.54
N LEU A 332 11.20 -4.69 -13.29
CA LEU A 332 11.19 -6.04 -13.84
C LEU A 332 11.52 -7.03 -12.74
N SER A 333 10.76 -8.11 -12.63
CA SER A 333 11.06 -9.20 -11.71
C SER A 333 10.89 -10.58 -12.34
N PHE A 334 11.76 -11.49 -11.95
CA PHE A 334 11.80 -12.89 -12.35
C PHE A 334 11.59 -13.75 -11.12
N ASN A 335 10.51 -14.52 -11.08
CA ASN A 335 10.15 -15.38 -9.97
C ASN A 335 10.24 -16.84 -10.41
N LYS A 336 11.14 -17.59 -9.82
CA LYS A 336 11.29 -19.03 -10.01
C LYS A 336 10.88 -19.76 -8.74
N PHE A 337 9.92 -20.68 -8.87
CA PHE A 337 9.45 -21.52 -7.79
C PHE A 337 10.07 -22.91 -7.85
N PHE A 338 10.42 -23.45 -6.71
CA PHE A 338 10.96 -24.79 -6.52
C PHE A 338 10.05 -25.55 -5.54
N LYS A 339 10.22 -26.86 -5.45
CA LYS A 339 9.43 -27.71 -4.53
C LYS A 339 9.48 -27.24 -3.07
N LYS A 340 10.59 -26.62 -2.64
CA LYS A 340 10.80 -26.17 -1.25
C LYS A 340 11.25 -24.72 -1.13
N GLY A 341 10.98 -23.90 -2.11
CA GLY A 341 11.41 -22.50 -2.03
C GLY A 341 11.19 -21.71 -3.31
N SER A 342 11.72 -20.51 -3.33
CA SER A 342 11.66 -19.62 -4.49
C SER A 342 12.92 -18.77 -4.60
N LEU A 343 13.19 -18.30 -5.80
CA LEU A 343 14.19 -17.29 -6.11
C LEU A 343 13.48 -16.15 -6.84
N ASN A 344 13.62 -14.93 -6.33
CA ASN A 344 13.20 -13.70 -6.98
C ASN A 344 14.43 -12.89 -7.34
N ILE A 345 14.50 -12.41 -8.58
CA ILE A 345 15.47 -11.42 -9.02
C ILE A 345 14.67 -10.23 -9.53
N SER A 346 14.89 -9.07 -8.96
CA SER A 346 14.19 -7.84 -9.34
C SER A 346 15.15 -6.70 -9.59
N MET A 347 14.78 -5.84 -10.54
CA MET A 347 15.47 -4.60 -10.85
C MET A 347 14.44 -3.53 -11.12
N ASN A 348 14.72 -2.32 -10.66
CA ASN A 348 13.95 -1.14 -11.03
C ASN A 348 14.87 0.06 -11.24
N ARG A 349 14.37 0.99 -12.02
CA ARG A 349 14.95 2.31 -12.23
C ARG A 349 13.85 3.34 -12.30
N SER A 350 14.03 4.45 -11.63
CA SER A 350 13.21 5.64 -11.81
C SER A 350 14.09 6.84 -12.14
N ASP A 351 13.55 7.70 -12.98
CA ASP A 351 14.11 8.97 -13.37
C ASP A 351 13.05 10.04 -13.05
N ASN A 352 13.44 11.14 -12.41
CA ASN A 352 12.55 12.25 -12.06
C ASN A 352 13.22 13.57 -12.40
N ASN A 353 12.64 14.29 -13.36
CA ASN A 353 13.10 15.64 -13.73
C ASN A 353 12.20 16.64 -13.04
N GLN A 354 12.80 17.49 -12.21
CA GLN A 354 12.11 18.50 -11.42
C GLN A 354 12.63 19.89 -11.81
N VAL A 355 11.71 20.81 -12.04
CA VAL A 355 12.04 22.23 -12.27
C VAL A 355 11.18 23.06 -11.32
N TYR A 356 11.84 23.87 -10.50
CA TYR A 356 11.19 24.92 -9.72
C TYR A 356 11.59 26.28 -10.32
N ASP A 357 10.60 27.07 -10.72
CA ASP A 357 10.80 28.38 -11.33
C ASP A 357 9.99 29.44 -10.59
N ASP A 358 10.68 30.33 -9.89
CA ASP A 358 10.16 31.56 -9.28
C ASP A 358 10.99 32.79 -9.76
N SER A 359 11.38 32.79 -11.05
CA SER A 359 12.22 33.83 -11.63
C SER A 359 11.59 35.22 -11.57
N ASN A 360 10.26 35.30 -11.41
CA ASN A 360 9.50 36.53 -11.27
C ASN A 360 9.15 36.89 -9.82
N GLY A 361 9.54 36.06 -8.86
CA GLY A 361 9.27 36.28 -7.44
C GLY A 361 10.15 37.34 -6.78
N SER A 362 9.86 37.62 -5.51
CA SER A 362 10.64 38.58 -4.71
C SER A 362 12.10 38.14 -4.53
N PHE A 363 12.37 36.84 -4.60
CA PHE A 363 13.70 36.23 -4.56
C PHE A 363 13.83 35.30 -5.78
N PRO A 364 14.22 35.88 -6.97
CA PRO A 364 14.26 35.10 -8.21
C PRO A 364 15.07 33.81 -8.06
N THR A 365 14.43 32.69 -8.31
CA THR A 365 15.03 31.36 -8.16
C THR A 365 14.64 30.48 -9.34
N LEU A 366 15.60 29.75 -9.90
CA LEU A 366 15.41 28.70 -10.87
C LEU A 366 16.26 27.50 -10.42
N SER A 367 15.62 26.39 -10.09
CA SER A 367 16.28 25.15 -9.69
C SER A 367 15.86 24.00 -10.59
N GLU A 368 16.83 23.28 -11.12
CA GLU A 368 16.64 22.14 -12.01
C GLU A 368 17.34 20.92 -11.42
N HIS A 369 16.61 19.80 -11.34
CA HIS A 369 17.12 18.56 -10.73
C HIS A 369 16.78 17.36 -11.62
N GLU A 370 17.78 16.55 -11.94
CA GLU A 370 17.63 15.24 -12.52
C GLU A 370 17.96 14.19 -11.45
N LEU A 371 16.95 13.43 -11.03
CA LEU A 371 17.05 12.45 -9.96
C LEU A 371 16.94 11.05 -10.56
N GLU A 372 17.93 10.20 -10.32
CA GLU A 372 17.93 8.80 -10.73
C GLU A 372 18.00 7.90 -9.49
N TYR A 373 17.12 6.90 -9.45
CA TYR A 373 17.15 5.83 -8.47
C TYR A 373 17.20 4.49 -9.19
N SER A 374 18.11 3.61 -8.82
CA SER A 374 18.15 2.25 -9.33
C SER A 374 18.35 1.24 -8.21
N LEU A 375 17.71 0.09 -8.35
CA LEU A 375 17.80 -1.00 -7.39
C LEU A 375 17.87 -2.33 -8.10
N PHE A 376 18.84 -3.15 -7.67
CA PHE A 376 18.94 -4.56 -8.00
C PHE A 376 18.79 -5.39 -6.73
N LYS A 377 17.93 -6.41 -6.76
CA LYS A 377 17.67 -7.25 -5.59
C LYS A 377 17.55 -8.73 -5.98
N VAL A 378 18.10 -9.56 -5.12
CA VAL A 378 17.98 -11.03 -5.20
C VAL A 378 17.45 -11.54 -3.87
N ASP A 379 16.30 -12.21 -3.88
CA ASP A 379 15.67 -12.83 -2.70
C ASP A 379 15.59 -14.34 -2.91
N GLY A 380 16.16 -15.10 -1.99
CA GLY A 380 16.07 -16.56 -1.96
C GLY A 380 15.28 -17.01 -0.72
N LYS A 381 14.28 -17.88 -0.92
CA LYS A 381 13.50 -18.50 0.16
C LYS A 381 13.64 -20.00 0.12
N HIS A 382 13.70 -20.63 1.29
CA HIS A 382 13.71 -22.08 1.38
C HIS A 382 12.97 -22.56 2.63
N SER A 383 12.16 -23.61 2.46
CA SER A 383 11.46 -24.31 3.53
C SER A 383 12.22 -25.59 3.89
N ILE A 384 12.80 -25.61 5.09
CA ILE A 384 13.46 -26.82 5.63
C ILE A 384 12.39 -27.86 5.97
N SER A 385 11.32 -27.38 6.62
CA SER A 385 10.13 -28.16 7.01
C SER A 385 8.88 -27.28 6.89
N PRO A 386 7.66 -27.86 7.04
CA PRO A 386 6.45 -27.05 7.11
C PRO A 386 6.47 -25.99 8.22
N SER A 387 7.25 -26.24 9.29
CA SER A 387 7.35 -25.36 10.44
C SER A 387 8.52 -24.40 10.38
N LEU A 388 9.48 -24.56 9.47
CA LEU A 388 10.72 -23.76 9.46
C LEU A 388 11.07 -23.31 8.05
N ASN A 389 11.02 -22.00 7.85
CA ASN A 389 11.40 -21.32 6.61
C ASN A 389 12.48 -20.28 6.89
N TYR A 390 13.33 -20.03 5.92
CA TYR A 390 14.28 -18.92 5.95
C TYR A 390 14.33 -18.18 4.61
N GLU A 391 14.77 -16.94 4.67
CA GLU A 391 14.93 -16.07 3.53
C GLU A 391 16.28 -15.36 3.65
N ALA A 392 16.97 -15.21 2.53
CA ALA A 392 18.15 -14.40 2.40
C ALA A 392 17.97 -13.43 1.24
N SER A 393 18.37 -12.18 1.41
CA SER A 393 18.32 -11.18 0.35
C SER A 393 19.64 -10.42 0.22
N PHE A 394 19.94 -10.08 -1.03
CA PHE A 394 20.98 -9.14 -1.42
C PHE A 394 20.35 -7.99 -2.16
N THR A 395 20.75 -6.76 -1.83
CA THR A 395 20.25 -5.55 -2.50
C THR A 395 21.40 -4.60 -2.78
N GLU A 396 21.45 -4.07 -3.98
CA GLU A 396 22.30 -2.96 -4.38
C GLU A 396 21.42 -1.81 -4.86
N LYS A 397 21.58 -0.64 -4.24
CA LYS A 397 20.83 0.58 -4.52
C LYS A 397 21.80 1.68 -4.91
N THR A 398 21.50 2.40 -5.99
CA THR A 398 22.19 3.61 -6.39
C THR A 398 21.21 4.76 -6.47
N GLU A 399 21.56 5.86 -5.83
CA GLU A 399 20.86 7.14 -5.85
C GLU A 399 21.79 8.16 -6.50
N ARG A 400 21.32 8.83 -7.55
CA ARG A 400 22.09 9.88 -8.26
C ARG A 400 21.25 11.12 -8.39
N VAL A 401 21.88 12.25 -8.18
CA VAL A 401 21.31 13.59 -8.38
C VAL A 401 22.26 14.38 -9.27
N ASP A 402 21.73 14.99 -10.32
CA ASP A 402 22.39 16.06 -11.08
C ASP A 402 21.50 17.30 -10.94
N SER A 403 22.02 18.34 -10.34
CA SER A 403 21.20 19.46 -9.86
C SER A 403 21.95 20.78 -9.99
N SER A 404 21.22 21.84 -10.37
CA SER A 404 21.74 23.22 -10.34
C SER A 404 22.24 23.62 -8.95
N ASP A 405 21.64 23.03 -7.88
CA ASP A 405 21.95 23.38 -6.51
C ASP A 405 23.05 22.47 -5.92
N LEU A 406 22.90 21.14 -6.03
CA LEU A 406 23.79 20.16 -5.40
C LEU A 406 24.96 19.72 -6.27
N ASN A 407 24.99 20.10 -7.55
CA ASN A 407 25.83 19.49 -8.56
C ASN A 407 25.57 17.98 -8.70
N ARG A 408 26.47 17.25 -9.35
CA ARG A 408 26.31 15.82 -9.52
C ARG A 408 26.80 15.06 -8.29
N ARG A 409 25.90 14.28 -7.67
CA ARG A 409 26.17 13.40 -6.53
C ARG A 409 25.65 11.99 -6.78
N GLU A 410 26.34 11.01 -6.23
CA GLU A 410 25.95 9.60 -6.32
C GLU A 410 26.23 8.90 -4.98
N LEU A 411 25.24 8.17 -4.46
CA LEU A 411 25.38 7.35 -3.26
C LEU A 411 25.00 5.91 -3.58
N LYS A 412 25.85 4.97 -3.19
CA LYS A 412 25.63 3.53 -3.34
C LYS A 412 25.42 2.86 -2.00
N THR A 413 24.40 2.01 -1.91
CA THR A 413 24.11 1.23 -0.71
C THR A 413 24.07 -0.25 -1.07
N THR A 414 24.87 -1.07 -0.40
CA THR A 414 24.84 -2.52 -0.51
C THR A 414 24.25 -3.11 0.78
N SER A 415 23.34 -4.07 0.64
CA SER A 415 22.64 -4.63 1.79
C SER A 415 22.53 -6.15 1.72
N TYR A 416 22.60 -6.79 2.89
CA TYR A 416 22.35 -8.21 3.10
C TYR A 416 21.32 -8.37 4.21
N ALA A 417 20.27 -9.15 3.97
CA ALA A 417 19.29 -9.43 5.01
C ALA A 417 19.02 -10.93 5.11
N PHE A 418 18.76 -11.38 6.33
CA PHE A 418 18.44 -12.78 6.64
C PHE A 418 17.24 -12.78 7.58
N SER A 419 16.28 -13.65 7.29
CA SER A 419 15.14 -13.86 8.17
C SER A 419 14.80 -15.33 8.29
N GLY A 420 14.27 -15.71 9.45
CA GLY A 420 13.75 -17.03 9.74
C GLY A 420 12.30 -16.94 10.20
N ASN A 421 11.52 -17.98 9.93
CA ASN A 421 10.18 -18.13 10.46
C ASN A 421 10.03 -19.54 10.97
N TYR A 422 9.77 -19.66 12.26
CA TYR A 422 9.40 -20.91 12.91
C TYR A 422 7.95 -20.84 13.34
N VAL A 423 7.14 -21.80 12.89
CA VAL A 423 5.71 -21.91 13.23
C VAL A 423 5.50 -23.21 13.97
N ASN A 424 4.99 -23.14 15.19
CA ASN A 424 4.52 -24.32 15.92
C ASN A 424 3.01 -24.43 15.75
N ILE A 425 2.59 -25.34 14.89
CA ILE A 425 1.17 -25.52 14.51
C ILE A 425 0.34 -26.08 15.68
N GLU A 426 0.93 -26.88 16.56
CA GLU A 426 0.21 -27.50 17.69
C GLU A 426 -0.11 -26.51 18.82
N LYS A 427 0.73 -25.48 18.96
CA LYS A 427 0.62 -24.49 20.03
C LYS A 427 0.30 -23.08 19.52
N ASP A 428 0.01 -22.95 18.23
CA ASP A 428 -0.37 -21.70 17.56
C ASP A 428 0.54 -20.52 17.86
N TYR A 429 1.88 -20.74 17.85
CA TYR A 429 2.83 -19.64 17.97
C TYR A 429 3.83 -19.61 16.83
N LYS A 430 4.37 -18.44 16.58
CA LYS A 430 5.36 -18.16 15.55
C LYS A 430 6.48 -17.29 16.10
N LEU A 431 7.71 -17.58 15.67
CA LEU A 431 8.90 -16.81 15.95
C LEU A 431 9.54 -16.37 14.65
N SER A 432 9.88 -15.10 14.54
CA SER A 432 10.35 -14.48 13.31
C SER A 432 11.56 -13.59 13.56
N PRO A 433 12.77 -14.16 13.73
CA PRO A 433 14.00 -13.38 13.80
C PRO A 433 14.39 -12.86 12.42
N SER A 434 14.93 -11.65 12.36
CA SER A 434 15.57 -11.11 11.17
C SER A 434 16.73 -10.19 11.50
N VAL A 435 17.71 -10.15 10.62
CA VAL A 435 18.84 -9.23 10.70
C VAL A 435 19.11 -8.65 9.31
N ARG A 436 19.64 -7.43 9.27
CA ARG A 436 20.04 -6.75 8.04
C ARG A 436 21.34 -5.98 8.29
N PHE A 437 22.18 -5.97 7.26
CA PHE A 437 23.44 -5.25 7.21
C PHE A 437 23.43 -4.35 5.99
N ASP A 438 23.67 -3.07 6.19
CA ASP A 438 23.72 -2.05 5.16
C ASP A 438 25.07 -1.35 5.18
N SER A 439 25.63 -1.10 4.01
CA SER A 439 26.89 -0.36 3.82
C SER A 439 26.68 0.71 2.76
N ARG A 440 26.91 1.97 3.14
CA ARG A 440 26.92 3.13 2.26
C ARG A 440 28.21 3.89 2.50
N GLU A 441 29.12 3.88 1.52
CA GLU A 441 30.49 4.43 1.67
C GLU A 441 31.19 3.89 2.93
N GLU A 442 31.62 4.75 3.84
CA GLU A 442 32.22 4.39 5.12
C GLU A 442 31.19 4.03 6.20
N ASN A 443 29.93 4.40 6.01
CA ASN A 443 28.86 4.14 6.97
C ASN A 443 28.35 2.70 6.86
N LYS A 444 28.43 1.97 7.99
CA LYS A 444 27.91 0.60 8.10
C LYS A 444 26.90 0.53 9.22
N LYS A 445 25.74 0.00 8.94
CA LYS A 445 24.65 -0.17 9.91
C LYS A 445 24.15 -1.61 9.89
N SER A 446 23.74 -2.06 11.07
CA SER A 446 23.04 -3.33 11.24
C SER A 446 21.75 -3.12 11.99
N THR A 447 20.72 -3.82 11.57
CA THR A 447 19.43 -3.83 12.25
C THR A 447 19.02 -5.26 12.54
N PHE A 448 18.26 -5.43 13.60
CA PHE A 448 17.65 -6.71 13.94
C PHE A 448 16.17 -6.52 14.26
N ASN A 449 15.43 -7.60 14.13
CA ASN A 449 14.05 -7.68 14.60
C ASN A 449 13.81 -9.10 15.13
N LEU A 450 13.08 -9.20 16.21
CA LEU A 450 12.56 -10.44 16.77
C LEU A 450 11.05 -10.28 16.96
N GLY A 451 10.28 -10.94 16.10
CA GLY A 451 8.83 -11.01 16.23
C GLY A 451 8.42 -12.33 16.89
N PHE A 452 7.53 -12.24 17.86
CA PHE A 452 6.83 -13.38 18.46
C PHE A 452 5.33 -13.18 18.34
N GLU A 453 4.62 -14.21 17.91
CA GLU A 453 3.19 -14.21 17.68
C GLU A 453 2.57 -15.47 18.30
N ALA A 454 1.57 -15.30 19.14
CA ALA A 454 0.75 -16.37 19.66
C ALA A 454 -0.69 -16.15 19.23
N LEU A 455 -1.22 -17.07 18.42
CA LEU A 455 -2.53 -16.97 17.80
C LEU A 455 -3.54 -17.84 18.53
N ASN A 456 -4.82 -17.46 18.41
CA ASN A 456 -5.96 -18.23 18.91
C ASN A 456 -5.81 -18.70 20.37
N GLN A 457 -5.10 -17.92 21.20
CA GLN A 457 -4.93 -18.27 22.60
C GLN A 457 -6.26 -18.10 23.34
N PHE A 458 -6.51 -18.99 24.31
CA PHE A 458 -7.77 -19.01 25.07
C PHE A 458 -9.01 -19.10 24.16
N ASP A 459 -8.87 -19.79 23.00
CA ASP A 459 -9.97 -19.99 22.06
C ASP A 459 -11.12 -20.75 22.72
N ASN A 460 -12.30 -20.15 22.62
CA ASN A 460 -13.56 -20.80 22.98
C ASN A 460 -14.60 -20.46 21.89
N SER A 461 -15.77 -21.05 21.96
CA SER A 461 -16.81 -20.87 20.93
C SER A 461 -17.21 -19.40 20.66
N ASN A 462 -16.81 -18.47 21.51
CA ASN A 462 -17.25 -17.07 21.46
C ASN A 462 -16.14 -16.06 21.32
N SER A 463 -14.87 -16.39 21.60
CA SER A 463 -13.76 -15.45 21.49
C SER A 463 -12.41 -16.14 21.38
N SER A 464 -11.47 -15.51 20.65
CA SER A 464 -10.05 -15.87 20.59
C SER A 464 -9.18 -14.64 20.84
N PHE A 465 -7.96 -14.87 21.34
CA PHE A 465 -6.97 -13.83 21.58
C PHE A 465 -5.71 -14.10 20.78
N ASP A 466 -5.18 -13.05 20.17
CA ASP A 466 -3.85 -13.06 19.56
C ASP A 466 -2.94 -12.10 20.32
N PHE A 467 -1.71 -12.52 20.57
CA PHE A 467 -0.68 -11.70 21.21
C PHE A 467 0.51 -11.58 20.30
N ASN A 468 1.09 -10.39 20.29
CA ASN A 468 2.26 -10.11 19.50
C ASN A 468 3.28 -9.29 20.28
N LEU A 469 4.52 -9.65 20.11
CA LEU A 469 5.68 -8.94 20.63
C LEU A 469 6.66 -8.71 19.48
N ASP A 470 7.12 -7.46 19.33
CA ASP A 470 8.05 -7.06 18.31
C ASP A 470 9.14 -6.19 18.91
N ILE A 471 10.39 -6.61 18.79
CA ILE A 471 11.56 -5.93 19.37
C ILE A 471 12.59 -5.80 18.25
N GLY A 472 13.16 -4.61 18.09
CA GLY A 472 14.15 -4.46 17.05
C GLY A 472 14.81 -3.10 17.01
N SER A 473 15.57 -2.89 15.94
CA SER A 473 16.23 -1.64 15.62
C SER A 473 16.00 -1.24 14.17
N SER A 474 16.10 0.05 13.90
CA SER A 474 16.01 0.65 12.56
C SER A 474 17.01 1.78 12.44
N PHE A 475 17.25 2.28 11.24
CA PHE A 475 18.13 3.41 11.00
C PHE A 475 17.71 4.19 9.74
N GLN A 476 18.24 5.42 9.61
CA GLN A 476 18.13 6.25 8.43
C GLN A 476 19.50 6.82 8.10
N PHE A 477 19.98 6.62 6.86
CA PHE A 477 21.14 7.37 6.36
C PHE A 477 20.74 8.82 6.08
N PRO A 478 21.66 9.78 6.30
CA PRO A 478 21.45 11.15 5.86
C PRO A 478 21.09 11.21 4.37
N THR A 479 20.22 12.13 4.01
CA THR A 479 19.81 12.34 2.62
C THR A 479 20.86 13.13 1.86
N MET A 480 20.73 13.24 0.52
CA MET A 480 21.64 14.09 -0.26
C MET A 480 21.52 15.55 0.11
N ASN A 481 20.29 16.02 0.42
CA ASN A 481 20.09 17.38 0.91
C ASN A 481 20.78 17.61 2.26
N ASP A 482 20.68 16.67 3.18
CA ASP A 482 21.34 16.79 4.48
C ASP A 482 22.87 16.89 4.33
N LEU A 483 23.45 16.11 3.43
CA LEU A 483 24.92 16.07 3.26
C LEU A 483 25.45 17.21 2.39
N PHE A 484 24.78 17.51 1.27
CA PHE A 484 25.39 18.26 0.17
C PHE A 484 24.65 19.53 -0.20
N TRP A 485 23.64 19.98 0.57
CA TRP A 485 22.97 21.25 0.30
C TRP A 485 24.00 22.38 0.19
N PRO A 486 23.89 23.29 -0.81
CA PRO A 486 24.91 24.30 -1.05
C PRO A 486 25.16 25.17 0.17
N ASP A 487 26.44 25.43 0.44
CA ASP A 487 26.87 26.34 1.49
C ASP A 487 26.62 27.79 1.11
N GLY A 488 25.43 28.29 1.50
CA GLY A 488 24.98 29.66 1.27
C GLY A 488 24.94 30.52 2.52
N GLN A 489 24.45 31.75 2.37
CA GLN A 489 24.30 32.69 3.49
C GLN A 489 23.26 32.19 4.52
N TYR A 490 22.19 31.51 4.09
CA TYR A 490 21.04 31.16 4.92
C TYR A 490 20.90 29.66 5.22
N SER A 491 21.59 28.80 4.46
CA SER A 491 21.53 27.36 4.64
C SER A 491 22.80 26.68 4.14
N GLY A 492 23.03 25.44 4.60
CA GLY A 492 24.13 24.58 4.13
C GLY A 492 23.93 23.15 4.57
N GLY A 493 24.49 22.19 3.84
CA GLY A 493 24.55 20.79 4.22
C GLY A 493 25.63 20.49 5.25
N ASN A 494 25.70 19.23 5.69
CA ASN A 494 26.70 18.77 6.65
C ASN A 494 27.14 17.34 6.32
N GLU A 495 28.32 17.18 5.75
CA GLU A 495 28.88 15.88 5.35
C GLU A 495 29.32 15.02 6.58
N GLU A 496 29.41 15.60 7.78
CA GLU A 496 29.79 14.90 9.00
C GLU A 496 28.62 14.24 9.73
N LEU A 497 27.41 14.28 9.17
CA LEU A 497 26.22 13.70 9.78
C LEU A 497 26.34 12.19 9.95
N LYS A 498 25.95 11.74 11.12
CA LYS A 498 25.79 10.32 11.43
C LYS A 498 24.40 9.85 10.99
N PRO A 499 24.26 8.56 10.61
CA PRO A 499 22.94 7.98 10.43
C PRO A 499 22.11 8.03 11.71
N GLU A 500 20.83 8.37 11.56
CA GLU A 500 19.84 8.25 12.65
C GLU A 500 19.65 6.78 13.00
N GLU A 501 19.45 6.48 14.27
CA GLU A 501 19.18 5.14 14.79
C GLU A 501 17.94 5.12 15.64
N SER A 502 17.23 4.00 15.65
CA SER A 502 16.16 3.77 16.62
C SER A 502 16.16 2.34 17.14
N GLN A 503 15.71 2.19 18.38
CA GLN A 503 15.37 0.90 18.98
C GLN A 503 13.91 0.94 19.39
N TYR A 504 13.21 -0.18 19.25
CA TYR A 504 11.79 -0.23 19.56
C TYR A 504 11.39 -1.52 20.25
N PHE A 505 10.36 -1.37 21.06
CA PHE A 505 9.60 -2.45 21.65
C PHE A 505 8.13 -2.20 21.39
N ALA A 506 7.42 -3.16 20.82
CA ALA A 506 6.00 -3.07 20.57
C ALA A 506 5.28 -4.36 21.03
N PHE A 507 4.21 -4.17 21.76
CA PHE A 507 3.32 -5.25 22.18
C PHE A 507 1.92 -4.98 21.68
N SER A 508 1.24 -6.00 21.15
CA SER A 508 -0.17 -5.88 20.84
C SER A 508 -0.96 -7.12 21.26
N MET A 509 -2.19 -6.88 21.63
CA MET A 509 -3.19 -7.89 21.94
C MET A 509 -4.43 -7.63 21.07
N SER A 510 -4.95 -8.65 20.41
CA SER A 510 -6.24 -8.56 19.74
C SER A 510 -7.20 -9.62 20.27
N ASN A 511 -8.49 -9.25 20.34
CA ASN A 511 -9.57 -10.15 20.65
C ASN A 511 -10.59 -10.11 19.52
N GLN A 512 -10.93 -11.27 19.00
CA GLN A 512 -12.02 -11.47 18.07
C GLN A 512 -13.18 -12.14 18.82
N SER A 513 -14.33 -11.50 18.85
CA SER A 513 -15.53 -12.01 19.52
C SER A 513 -16.81 -11.62 18.77
N PHE A 514 -17.97 -12.05 19.27
CA PHE A 514 -19.27 -11.61 18.73
C PHE A 514 -19.47 -10.08 18.86
N LEU A 515 -18.76 -9.42 19.79
CA LEU A 515 -18.78 -7.96 19.93
C LEU A 515 -17.98 -7.23 18.83
N GLY A 516 -17.14 -7.94 18.09
CA GLY A 516 -16.25 -7.41 17.06
C GLY A 516 -14.78 -7.76 17.32
N LYS A 517 -13.89 -7.13 16.57
CA LYS A 517 -12.45 -7.24 16.76
C LYS A 517 -11.93 -6.00 17.47
N ILE A 518 -11.29 -6.19 18.60
CA ILE A 518 -10.58 -5.13 19.33
C ILE A 518 -9.11 -5.44 19.27
N LYS A 519 -8.27 -4.45 18.98
CA LYS A 519 -6.81 -4.54 19.05
C LYS A 519 -6.27 -3.39 19.88
N LEU A 520 -5.40 -3.74 20.82
CA LEU A 520 -4.64 -2.80 21.64
C LEU A 520 -3.17 -2.94 21.26
N THR A 521 -2.49 -1.83 21.07
CA THR A 521 -1.04 -1.80 20.80
C THR A 521 -0.39 -0.77 21.70
N ALA A 522 0.76 -1.12 22.30
CA ALA A 522 1.65 -0.19 23.00
C ALA A 522 3.03 -0.32 22.37
N SER A 523 3.68 0.79 22.10
CA SER A 523 4.99 0.83 21.47
C SER A 523 5.85 1.92 22.13
N ILE A 524 7.11 1.61 22.38
CA ILE A 524 8.13 2.54 22.86
C ILE A 524 9.23 2.55 21.81
N LYS A 525 9.72 3.73 21.46
CA LYS A 525 10.78 3.92 20.48
C LYS A 525 11.75 4.98 20.96
N ASP A 526 13.00 4.57 21.14
CA ASP A 526 14.12 5.47 21.41
C ASP A 526 14.84 5.82 20.12
N TYR A 527 15.16 7.09 19.93
CA TYR A 527 15.90 7.62 18.78
C TYR A 527 17.23 8.17 19.26
N LYS A 528 18.23 8.01 18.41
CA LYS A 528 19.57 8.55 18.61
C LYS A 528 20.06 9.18 17.31
N ASP A 529 20.79 10.28 17.45
CA ASP A 529 21.39 11.02 16.33
C ASP A 529 20.34 11.46 15.27
N LEU A 530 19.11 11.86 15.70
CA LEU A 530 18.09 12.40 14.80
C LEU A 530 18.65 13.61 14.04
N ILE A 531 18.39 13.68 12.73
CA ILE A 531 18.83 14.80 11.90
C ILE A 531 17.72 15.86 11.87
N LEU A 532 18.01 17.03 12.39
CA LEU A 532 17.11 18.19 12.34
C LEU A 532 17.83 19.39 11.73
N TRP A 533 17.12 20.09 10.83
CA TRP A 533 17.56 21.37 10.29
C TRP A 533 17.26 22.46 11.31
N GLN A 534 18.30 23.12 11.80
CA GLN A 534 18.19 24.16 12.82
C GLN A 534 19.08 25.34 12.47
N PRO A 535 18.72 26.58 12.89
CA PRO A 535 19.60 27.73 12.75
C PRO A 535 20.80 27.59 13.71
N ASN A 536 21.99 27.82 13.20
CA ASN A 536 23.20 27.95 14.00
C ASN A 536 23.34 29.38 14.61
N GLU A 537 24.44 29.66 15.27
CA GLU A 537 24.72 30.98 15.87
C GLU A 537 24.74 32.16 14.87
N ASP A 538 25.01 31.88 13.59
CA ASP A 538 25.03 32.83 12.48
C ASP A 538 23.67 32.93 11.75
N PHE A 539 22.60 32.31 12.31
CA PHE A 539 21.25 32.21 11.71
C PHE A 539 21.17 31.40 10.40
N LYS A 540 22.18 30.63 10.13
CA LYS A 540 22.23 29.75 9.00
C LYS A 540 21.60 28.40 9.35
N TYR A 541 20.61 27.95 8.59
CA TYR A 541 19.98 26.64 8.75
C TYR A 541 20.94 25.54 8.26
N ILE A 542 21.34 24.66 9.17
CA ILE A 542 22.19 23.50 8.90
C ILE A 542 21.57 22.24 9.53
N PRO A 543 21.72 21.07 8.89
CA PRO A 543 21.32 19.82 9.52
C PRO A 543 22.34 19.38 10.57
N ILE A 544 21.87 19.05 11.75
CA ILE A 544 22.67 18.53 12.85
C ILE A 544 22.07 17.26 13.42
N ASN A 545 22.90 16.41 14.01
CA ASN A 545 22.42 15.27 14.79
C ASN A 545 22.05 15.75 16.20
N VAL A 546 20.78 15.64 16.59
CA VAL A 546 20.34 15.77 17.99
C VAL A 546 20.53 14.46 18.73
N SER A 547 20.90 14.52 20.03
CA SER A 547 21.48 13.34 20.70
C SER A 547 20.44 12.26 20.98
N SER A 548 19.27 12.60 21.47
CA SER A 548 18.25 11.59 21.76
C SER A 548 16.82 12.12 21.83
N ALA A 549 15.90 11.29 21.37
CA ALA A 549 14.47 11.51 21.51
C ALA A 549 13.76 10.19 21.87
N GLU A 550 12.58 10.30 22.44
CA GLU A 550 11.74 9.16 22.79
C GLU A 550 10.31 9.38 22.31
N ARG A 551 9.66 8.30 21.90
CA ARG A 551 8.24 8.30 21.60
C ARG A 551 7.58 7.04 22.14
N THR A 552 6.54 7.23 22.94
CA THR A 552 5.63 6.18 23.38
C THR A 552 4.28 6.37 22.67
N SER A 553 3.73 5.31 22.14
CA SER A 553 2.41 5.33 21.50
C SER A 553 1.49 4.24 22.04
N TYR A 554 0.23 4.60 22.23
CA TYR A 554 -0.85 3.68 22.58
C TYR A 554 -1.93 3.76 21.52
N ASN A 555 -2.32 2.62 20.97
CA ASN A 555 -3.33 2.53 19.93
C ASN A 555 -4.44 1.57 20.32
N ILE A 556 -5.69 1.99 20.16
CA ILE A 556 -6.88 1.15 20.26
C ILE A 556 -7.55 1.13 18.89
N GLN A 557 -7.84 -0.06 18.40
CA GLN A 557 -8.61 -0.25 17.17
C GLN A 557 -9.82 -1.12 17.48
N TYR A 558 -10.96 -0.75 16.91
CA TYR A 558 -12.20 -1.51 16.98
C TYR A 558 -12.80 -1.66 15.59
N LEU A 559 -13.10 -2.89 15.21
CA LEU A 559 -13.77 -3.23 13.96
C LEU A 559 -15.00 -4.08 14.26
N LYS A 560 -16.14 -3.66 13.76
CA LYS A 560 -17.38 -4.41 13.84
C LYS A 560 -18.15 -4.36 12.53
N GLU A 561 -18.59 -5.51 12.10
CA GLU A 561 -19.53 -5.67 11.00
C GLU A 561 -20.88 -6.14 11.55
N PHE A 562 -21.88 -5.32 11.30
CA PHE A 562 -23.29 -5.68 11.48
C PHE A 562 -23.84 -6.11 10.12
N SER A 563 -25.11 -6.51 10.06
CA SER A 563 -25.72 -6.96 8.79
C SER A 563 -25.59 -5.93 7.66
N ASN A 564 -25.71 -4.65 7.97
CA ASN A 564 -25.71 -3.55 7.01
C ASN A 564 -24.90 -2.32 7.45
N LEU A 565 -24.19 -2.40 8.58
CA LEU A 565 -23.30 -1.33 9.05
C LEU A 565 -21.91 -1.92 9.35
N GLN A 566 -20.90 -1.35 8.72
CA GLN A 566 -19.48 -1.59 9.07
C GLN A 566 -18.98 -0.36 9.84
N MET A 567 -18.31 -0.59 10.97
CA MET A 567 -17.74 0.44 11.80
C MET A 567 -16.27 0.10 12.10
N GLN A 568 -15.40 1.08 11.88
CA GLN A 568 -13.99 1.03 12.24
C GLN A 568 -13.67 2.28 13.05
N LEU A 569 -13.09 2.08 14.23
CA LEU A 569 -12.61 3.15 15.09
C LEU A 569 -11.15 2.89 15.40
N SER A 570 -10.33 3.92 15.36
CA SER A 570 -8.98 3.92 15.94
C SER A 570 -8.78 5.17 16.79
N TYR A 571 -8.08 5.02 17.90
CA TYR A 571 -7.66 6.11 18.77
C TYR A 571 -6.21 5.90 19.17
N ASN A 572 -5.41 6.92 19.01
CA ASN A 572 -4.00 6.92 19.30
C ASN A 572 -3.68 7.99 20.36
N VAL A 573 -2.79 7.70 21.26
CA VAL A 573 -2.18 8.65 22.21
C VAL A 573 -0.68 8.59 22.00
N TYR A 574 -0.03 9.74 21.91
CA TYR A 574 1.39 9.87 21.69
C TYR A 574 2.01 10.69 22.82
N GLU A 575 3.08 10.17 23.39
CA GLU A 575 3.98 10.88 24.26
C GLU A 575 5.33 10.93 23.54
N SER A 576 5.79 12.12 23.21
CA SER A 576 7.05 12.34 22.50
C SER A 576 7.90 13.37 23.24
N LEU A 577 9.20 13.15 23.28
CA LEU A 577 10.14 14.02 23.99
C LEU A 577 11.45 14.13 23.21
N ASP A 578 11.85 15.34 22.90
CA ASP A 578 13.24 15.67 22.57
C ASP A 578 13.99 15.86 23.90
N LYS A 579 14.88 14.91 24.22
CA LYS A 579 15.58 14.87 25.52
C LYS A 579 16.65 15.95 25.66
N ASP A 580 17.04 16.61 24.57
CA ASP A 580 18.06 17.65 24.60
C ASP A 580 17.52 19.00 25.07
N ILE A 581 16.26 19.28 24.71
CA ILE A 581 15.59 20.55 25.02
C ILE A 581 14.42 20.39 26.00
N ASP A 582 14.07 19.16 26.38
CA ASP A 582 12.95 18.80 27.26
C ASP A 582 11.59 19.27 26.73
N GLU A 583 11.40 19.18 25.40
CA GLU A 583 10.19 19.60 24.69
C GLU A 583 9.58 18.43 23.87
N LYS A 584 8.29 18.52 23.55
CA LYS A 584 7.64 17.56 22.65
C LYS A 584 8.21 17.66 21.25
N LEU A 585 8.33 16.55 20.55
CA LEU A 585 8.72 16.54 19.12
C LEU A 585 7.73 17.35 18.27
N LEU A 586 8.26 18.10 17.31
CA LEU A 586 7.47 18.91 16.39
C LEU A 586 6.52 18.05 15.56
N TYR A 587 5.30 18.57 15.33
CA TYR A 587 4.25 17.95 14.51
C TYR A 587 3.71 16.61 15.03
N VAL A 588 4.08 16.16 16.21
CA VAL A 588 3.50 14.97 16.86
C VAL A 588 2.26 15.40 17.64
N PRO A 589 1.05 14.95 17.26
CA PRO A 589 -0.15 15.29 18.01
C PRO A 589 -0.17 14.56 19.37
N ASP A 590 -0.79 15.13 20.39
CA ASP A 590 -0.99 14.44 21.69
C ASP A 590 -1.86 13.19 21.51
N ASN A 591 -2.82 13.26 20.61
CA ASN A 591 -3.69 12.15 20.26
C ASN A 591 -4.22 12.29 18.82
N SER A 592 -4.69 11.19 18.26
CA SER A 592 -5.49 11.23 17.04
C SER A 592 -6.58 10.17 17.07
N ALA A 593 -7.67 10.42 16.36
CA ALA A 593 -8.75 9.46 16.23
C ALA A 593 -9.22 9.38 14.78
N ASN A 594 -9.69 8.21 14.40
CA ASN A 594 -10.34 8.00 13.12
C ASN A 594 -11.58 7.11 13.33
N LEU A 595 -12.74 7.58 12.85
CA LEU A 595 -13.99 6.83 12.84
C LEU A 595 -14.46 6.71 11.39
N LEU A 596 -14.54 5.50 10.88
CA LEU A 596 -15.15 5.18 9.61
C LEU A 596 -16.42 4.36 9.84
N MET A 597 -17.53 4.82 9.29
CA MET A 597 -18.79 4.09 9.27
C MET A 597 -19.27 3.94 7.82
N VAL A 598 -19.64 2.73 7.43
CA VAL A 598 -20.24 2.44 6.12
C VAL A 598 -21.57 1.74 6.33
N TYR A 599 -22.64 2.42 5.97
CA TYR A 599 -23.99 1.89 6.03
C TYR A 599 -24.45 1.46 4.62
N LYS A 600 -24.76 0.18 4.47
CA LYS A 600 -25.32 -0.40 3.26
C LYS A 600 -26.84 -0.43 3.39
N GLN A 601 -27.51 0.58 2.82
CA GLN A 601 -28.98 0.60 2.81
C GLN A 601 -29.54 -0.63 2.05
N ASN A 602 -28.88 -0.96 0.94
CA ASN A 602 -29.14 -2.13 0.11
C ASN A 602 -27.86 -2.44 -0.72
N ASN A 603 -27.94 -3.39 -1.64
CA ASN A 603 -26.82 -3.74 -2.50
C ASN A 603 -26.42 -2.64 -3.51
N LEU A 604 -27.24 -1.59 -3.66
CA LEU A 604 -27.04 -0.52 -4.64
C LEU A 604 -26.64 0.80 -3.99
N THR A 605 -27.03 1.04 -2.75
CA THR A 605 -26.86 2.36 -2.08
C THR A 605 -26.08 2.20 -0.79
N HIS A 606 -24.96 2.89 -0.70
CA HIS A 606 -24.10 2.92 0.46
C HIS A 606 -23.87 4.37 0.91
N TYR A 607 -23.81 4.58 2.22
CA TYR A 607 -23.44 5.82 2.86
C TYR A 607 -22.15 5.62 3.64
N SER A 608 -21.27 6.60 3.60
CA SER A 608 -20.06 6.61 4.42
C SER A 608 -19.97 7.87 5.26
N LEU A 609 -19.44 7.71 6.47
CA LEU A 609 -19.10 8.81 7.36
C LEU A 609 -17.67 8.56 7.81
N ASN A 610 -16.81 9.55 7.64
CA ASN A 610 -15.44 9.51 8.13
C ASN A 610 -15.17 10.73 9.00
N TYR A 611 -14.67 10.51 10.21
CA TYR A 611 -14.24 11.57 11.11
C TYR A 611 -12.80 11.37 11.52
N LYS A 612 -11.95 12.34 11.27
CA LYS A 612 -10.54 12.37 11.65
C LYS A 612 -10.34 13.49 12.67
N LEU A 613 -9.83 13.14 13.85
CA LEU A 613 -9.38 14.09 14.88
C LEU A 613 -7.85 14.12 14.87
N THR A 614 -7.28 15.31 14.88
CA THR A 614 -5.86 15.57 15.16
C THR A 614 -5.78 16.41 16.43
N GLY A 615 -5.10 15.92 17.47
CA GLY A 615 -4.93 16.60 18.75
C GLY A 615 -3.93 17.75 18.69
N ASN A 616 -3.74 18.41 19.82
CA ASN A 616 -2.79 19.52 19.93
C ASN A 616 -1.37 19.08 19.61
N ARG A 617 -0.59 19.96 19.00
CA ARG A 617 0.81 19.71 18.62
C ARG A 617 1.61 20.99 18.55
N ILE A 618 2.93 20.89 18.71
CA ILE A 618 3.86 21.99 18.51
C ILE A 618 4.28 22.00 17.05
N LEU A 619 4.14 23.12 16.36
CA LEU A 619 4.55 23.29 14.97
C LEU A 619 5.93 23.94 14.84
N GLN A 620 6.33 24.74 15.83
CA GLN A 620 7.60 25.45 15.87
C GLN A 620 8.02 25.65 17.33
N TYR A 621 9.28 25.38 17.63
CA TYR A 621 9.85 25.72 18.95
C TYR A 621 10.11 27.22 19.08
N ALA A 622 10.07 27.72 20.31
CA ALA A 622 10.55 29.06 20.63
C ALA A 622 12.04 29.18 20.30
N SER A 623 12.41 30.30 19.72
CA SER A 623 13.82 30.65 19.44
C SER A 623 14.07 32.11 19.81
N SER A 624 15.32 32.57 19.66
CA SER A 624 15.68 34.00 19.89
C SER A 624 14.89 34.98 18.99
N PHE A 625 14.24 34.48 17.94
CA PHE A 625 13.62 35.28 16.88
C PHE A 625 12.15 34.94 16.61
N ALA A 626 11.66 33.84 17.14
CA ALA A 626 10.30 33.39 16.93
C ALA A 626 9.72 32.80 18.21
N GLU A 627 8.45 33.14 18.47
CA GLU A 627 7.68 32.51 19.53
C GLU A 627 7.34 31.08 19.15
N GLN A 628 7.07 30.24 20.16
CA GLN A 628 6.54 28.91 19.95
C GLN A 628 5.18 29.00 19.25
N VAL A 629 4.96 28.12 18.29
CA VAL A 629 3.67 27.99 17.60
C VAL A 629 3.05 26.66 17.97
N ASP A 630 1.97 26.74 18.73
CA ASP A 630 1.12 25.61 19.06
C ASP A 630 -0.07 25.56 18.10
N ASP A 631 -0.49 24.39 17.75
CA ASP A 631 -1.67 24.12 16.94
C ASP A 631 -2.74 23.45 17.82
N GLU A 632 -3.93 24.02 17.85
CA GLU A 632 -5.06 23.44 18.58
C GLU A 632 -5.61 22.22 17.85
N SER A 633 -6.30 21.37 18.59
CA SER A 633 -6.94 20.19 18.03
C SER A 633 -8.05 20.57 17.03
N TYR A 634 -8.14 19.84 15.91
CA TYR A 634 -9.21 20.01 14.93
C TYR A 634 -9.81 18.67 14.50
N GLY A 635 -11.03 18.70 14.02
CA GLY A 635 -11.77 17.52 13.59
C GLY A 635 -12.38 17.67 12.20
N LEU A 636 -12.04 16.79 11.28
CA LEU A 636 -12.52 16.78 9.91
C LEU A 636 -13.57 15.69 9.72
N LEU A 637 -14.79 16.10 9.39
CA LEU A 637 -15.91 15.23 9.10
C LEU A 637 -16.15 15.17 7.60
N SER A 638 -16.13 13.96 7.02
CA SER A 638 -16.49 13.75 5.61
C SER A 638 -17.70 12.82 5.52
N PHE A 639 -18.55 13.09 4.53
CA PHE A 639 -19.74 12.29 4.24
C PHE A 639 -19.74 11.88 2.77
N GLY A 640 -20.11 10.62 2.50
CA GLY A 640 -20.17 10.08 1.14
C GLY A 640 -21.46 9.31 0.88
N VAL A 641 -21.95 9.39 -0.34
CA VAL A 641 -23.04 8.57 -0.87
C VAL A 641 -22.56 7.90 -2.14
N SER A 642 -22.70 6.58 -2.23
CA SER A 642 -22.45 5.79 -3.44
C SER A 642 -23.73 5.10 -3.87
N ASN A 643 -24.09 5.24 -5.13
CA ASN A 643 -25.28 4.60 -5.70
C ASN A 643 -24.92 3.89 -7.01
N LEU A 644 -25.28 2.59 -7.11
CA LEU A 644 -25.05 1.75 -8.27
C LEU A 644 -26.33 1.60 -9.07
N PHE A 645 -26.25 1.84 -10.37
CA PHE A 645 -27.34 1.63 -11.31
C PHE A 645 -26.97 0.53 -12.31
N ASN A 646 -27.74 -0.54 -12.35
CA ASN A 646 -27.58 -1.57 -13.36
C ASN A 646 -28.11 -1.10 -14.70
N PHE A 647 -27.25 -1.01 -15.71
CA PHE A 647 -27.59 -0.62 -17.06
C PHE A 647 -27.45 -1.80 -18.01
N ARG A 648 -28.55 -2.18 -18.68
CA ARG A 648 -28.59 -3.29 -19.65
C ARG A 648 -28.04 -4.64 -19.18
N GLY A 649 -28.22 -4.95 -17.89
CA GLY A 649 -28.02 -6.29 -17.33
C GLY A 649 -26.57 -6.72 -17.05
N ARG A 650 -25.55 -6.02 -17.56
CA ARG A 650 -24.12 -6.30 -17.31
C ARG A 650 -23.29 -5.07 -16.92
N ASN A 651 -23.70 -3.91 -17.39
CA ASN A 651 -22.94 -2.68 -17.19
C ASN A 651 -23.48 -1.95 -15.95
N VAL A 652 -22.60 -1.44 -15.13
CA VAL A 652 -22.95 -0.74 -13.89
C VAL A 652 -22.45 0.70 -14.00
N VAL A 653 -23.35 1.63 -13.71
CA VAL A 653 -23.01 3.05 -13.51
C VAL A 653 -22.99 3.31 -12.03
N VAL A 654 -21.91 3.87 -11.53
CA VAL A 654 -21.75 4.24 -10.12
C VAL A 654 -21.71 5.75 -10.01
N PHE A 655 -22.57 6.30 -9.18
CA PHE A 655 -22.56 7.71 -8.78
C PHE A 655 -21.98 7.80 -7.36
N ASN A 656 -20.97 8.63 -7.21
CA ASN A 656 -20.44 8.96 -5.89
C ASN A 656 -20.53 10.45 -5.68
N LEU A 657 -21.07 10.85 -4.52
CA LEU A 657 -21.04 12.21 -4.00
C LEU A 657 -20.29 12.19 -2.69
N THR A 658 -19.28 13.04 -2.54
CA THR A 658 -18.55 13.23 -1.28
C THR A 658 -18.56 14.69 -0.89
N VAL A 659 -18.67 14.92 0.41
CA VAL A 659 -18.48 16.22 1.03
C VAL A 659 -17.33 16.04 2.01
N ASP A 660 -16.20 16.64 1.73
CA ASP A 660 -15.04 16.66 2.63
C ASP A 660 -15.11 17.92 3.50
N ASN A 661 -14.60 17.82 4.73
CA ASN A 661 -14.66 18.88 5.72
C ASN A 661 -16.08 19.48 5.87
N LEU A 662 -17.07 18.62 6.12
CA LEU A 662 -18.50 18.98 6.17
C LEU A 662 -18.81 20.13 7.13
N LEU A 663 -18.05 20.24 8.22
CA LEU A 663 -18.23 21.27 9.25
C LEU A 663 -17.57 22.61 8.90
N ASP A 664 -16.84 22.68 7.76
CA ASP A 664 -16.09 23.86 7.30
C ASP A 664 -15.03 24.31 8.31
N GLU A 665 -14.36 23.35 8.94
CA GLU A 665 -13.30 23.58 9.91
C GLU A 665 -12.09 24.24 9.25
N GLU A 666 -11.59 25.31 9.88
CA GLU A 666 -10.35 25.95 9.46
C GLU A 666 -9.17 25.28 10.16
N TYR A 667 -8.21 24.82 9.39
CA TYR A 667 -7.06 24.10 9.93
C TYR A 667 -5.81 24.30 9.06
N ILE A 668 -4.66 23.99 9.67
CA ILE A 668 -3.37 23.91 9.00
C ILE A 668 -2.77 22.53 9.25
N SER A 669 -2.12 21.95 8.29
CA SER A 669 -1.32 20.75 8.52
C SER A 669 0.18 21.05 8.60
N THR A 670 0.59 22.13 8.01
CA THR A 670 1.95 22.68 8.04
C THR A 670 1.88 24.20 8.29
N ILE A 671 2.75 24.70 9.17
CA ILE A 671 2.81 26.12 9.53
C ILE A 671 2.93 27.00 8.28
N GLY A 672 2.09 28.03 8.18
CA GLY A 672 2.04 28.95 7.04
C GLY A 672 1.35 28.42 5.79
N TYR A 673 0.73 27.22 5.84
CA TYR A 673 0.01 26.61 4.73
C TYR A 673 -1.42 26.27 5.13
N PRO A 674 -2.35 27.26 5.02
CA PRO A 674 -3.77 27.02 5.33
C PRO A 674 -4.37 25.98 4.36
N GLU A 675 -5.28 25.19 4.87
CA GLU A 675 -5.98 24.17 4.10
C GLU A 675 -7.35 24.69 3.60
N PRO A 676 -7.89 24.11 2.51
CA PRO A 676 -9.20 24.50 2.01
C PRO A 676 -10.32 24.11 3.00
N GLY A 677 -11.36 24.90 3.05
CA GLY A 677 -12.58 24.59 3.81
C GLY A 677 -13.36 23.42 3.19
N ARG A 678 -14.67 23.41 3.44
CA ARG A 678 -15.58 22.37 2.91
C ARG A 678 -15.52 22.30 1.39
N SER A 679 -15.49 21.07 0.86
CA SER A 679 -15.52 20.80 -0.58
C SER A 679 -16.50 19.67 -0.92
N VAL A 680 -17.13 19.80 -2.09
CA VAL A 680 -18.06 18.82 -2.64
C VAL A 680 -17.45 18.22 -3.91
N ASN A 681 -17.45 16.91 -4.02
CA ASN A 681 -16.95 16.18 -5.20
C ASN A 681 -18.00 15.20 -5.70
N PHE A 682 -18.19 15.16 -6.99
CA PHE A 682 -19.07 14.24 -7.69
C PHE A 682 -18.28 13.37 -8.66
N THR A 683 -18.54 12.07 -8.66
CA THR A 683 -17.90 11.12 -9.58
C THR A 683 -18.94 10.26 -10.25
N LEU A 684 -18.79 10.09 -11.55
CA LEU A 684 -19.48 9.12 -12.39
C LEU A 684 -18.49 8.06 -12.84
N GLU A 685 -18.77 6.80 -12.55
CA GLU A 685 -17.98 5.66 -13.00
C GLU A 685 -18.87 4.72 -13.83
N TYR A 686 -18.38 4.32 -14.98
CA TYR A 686 -19.02 3.30 -15.84
C TYR A 686 -18.15 2.05 -15.84
N LYS A 687 -18.69 0.96 -15.28
CA LYS A 687 -18.06 -0.37 -15.25
C LYS A 687 -18.55 -1.19 -16.43
N ILE A 688 -17.57 -1.82 -17.15
CA ILE A 688 -17.79 -2.53 -18.42
C ILE A 688 -17.81 -4.05 -18.18
#